data_bd6613b5dc1654d7a1b3331797badd6b
#
_entry.id   bd6613b5dc1654d7a1b3331797badd6b
#
_cell.length_a   1.000
_cell.length_b   1.000
_cell.length_c   1.000
_cell.angle_alpha   90.00
_cell.angle_beta   90.00
_cell.angle_gamma   90.00
#
_symmetry.space_group_name_H-M   'P 1'
#
loop_
_entity.id
_entity.type
_entity.pdbx_description
1 polymer ?
#
loop_
_entity_poly.entity_id
_entity_poly.type
_entity_poly.pdbx_seq_one_letter_code
_entity_poly.pdbx_strand_id
1 'polypeptide(L)'
;MKKILLLLSCAFTTMFAFGQTNVGTTTYDVQTNNSAKHRIIVYDDGRISTVWTGSTDVSGTFPDRGMFYNHYDGGWGAAPTTRAESVRTGFGEIINVEDHEVIVSHDAGANKIQIFANDAIGSNSWTEKSGSDAIRGIWPVSYCPPGTDDIYVVCADTQFITSIQFSRSDDGGDTWSILNYTVPFLTDADGFPIVTNGAENYQVAAYENHVYVLFGMINSDLVLIHSDDYGADGSWESMPIVDFPYDNYTGTVQTDIDLDGITDTINTTDGSHNMIMEDDGTLHIFSPLYRIYSDFGAFSWIVNWNTMGMWHWKTGMPAAEIIDLEMDWVDADCTGDPYTGIGASTFNYRSAANVTNPAASYDPISGRLFLLYAMKIEYTDIYDDPLNLSAQSFHDIFGCYSSDGGASWSPGVNLTNTAESGEENFYIYVNDRMKNGKIHAIWQQDNEPGHFNEGDPISTNNMLYNAWEIESFNPTLPNAAFSSAVDIGEVTFTNLSTNASGCNTWDFGDGTFSNEADPVHTYTIADTYNVCLTVENPYGSDEYCANVTVILPPDAAFTYAGDPVVTFTDLTLNNPTSWGWVFGDGGTSTLQNPVHTFVTEGTFTVCLTATNALGFEVYCLPVTIDSTELLIPAADFSVSFAGLTASFTDLSTNDPNTWAWDFGDGGTSTEQNPSHAYAVSGNYNICLTASNDFGSDENCKVINTNAATTIEAITLQMSPNPTTGLVHITASGLQVTSVLLYDVTGRQINMAFTQNNNEIIINTSNLPAGNYMLHITDGSQIGTGLLQKQ
;
A
#
# COMPACT_ATOMS: atom_id res chain seq x y z
N MET A 1 46.41 10.26 12.34
CA MET A 1 47.38 9.48 11.57
C MET A 1 46.84 8.05 11.51
N LYS A 2 46.76 7.50 10.32
CA LYS A 2 46.23 6.17 9.92
C LYS A 2 44.71 6.02 9.99
N LYS A 3 44.05 6.41 8.88
CA LYS A 3 42.73 5.99 8.48
C LYS A 3 42.83 4.49 8.15
N ILE A 4 42.16 3.65 8.92
CA ILE A 4 41.89 2.27 8.53
C ILE A 4 40.61 2.32 7.68
N LEU A 5 40.80 2.10 6.41
CA LEU A 5 39.71 1.92 5.42
C LEU A 5 39.13 0.53 5.68
N LEU A 6 37.97 0.48 6.35
CA LEU A 6 37.17 -0.74 6.39
C LEU A 6 36.39 -0.81 5.09
N LEU A 7 36.86 -1.63 4.17
CA LEU A 7 36.10 -2.10 3.03
C LEU A 7 34.99 -3.03 3.59
N LEU A 8 33.80 -2.46 3.83
CA LEU A 8 32.59 -3.28 3.84
C LEU A 8 32.34 -3.66 2.38
N SER A 9 32.53 -4.93 2.08
CA SER A 9 31.98 -5.55 0.89
C SER A 9 30.45 -5.52 1.06
N CYS A 10 29.79 -4.54 0.40
CA CYS A 10 28.39 -4.68 0.03
C CYS A 10 28.32 -5.97 -0.80
N ALA A 11 27.79 -7.03 -0.21
CA ALA A 11 27.22 -8.11 -0.97
C ALA A 11 26.00 -7.49 -1.67
N PHE A 12 26.19 -7.02 -2.92
CA PHE A 12 25.10 -6.91 -3.86
C PHE A 12 24.49 -8.32 -3.90
N THR A 13 23.34 -8.49 -3.27
CA THR A 13 22.40 -9.52 -3.70
C THR A 13 22.06 -9.11 -5.12
N THR A 14 22.76 -9.71 -6.07
CA THR A 14 22.32 -9.73 -7.44
C THR A 14 20.89 -10.20 -7.43
N MET A 15 19.91 -9.28 -7.67
CA MET A 15 18.67 -9.67 -8.31
C MET A 15 19.11 -10.64 -9.41
N PHE A 16 18.61 -11.86 -9.36
CA PHE A 16 18.79 -12.82 -10.42
C PHE A 16 18.11 -12.21 -11.66
N ALA A 17 18.85 -11.50 -12.49
CA ALA A 17 18.53 -11.41 -13.87
C ALA A 17 18.48 -12.85 -14.34
N PHE A 18 17.29 -13.37 -14.54
CA PHE A 18 17.09 -14.68 -15.15
C PHE A 18 17.90 -14.66 -16.42
N GLY A 19 18.78 -15.63 -16.62
CA GLY A 19 19.82 -15.59 -17.63
C GLY A 19 19.26 -15.66 -19.03
N GLN A 20 18.72 -14.55 -19.53
CA GLN A 20 18.29 -14.39 -20.91
C GLN A 20 19.45 -14.70 -21.82
N THR A 21 19.21 -15.51 -22.84
CA THR A 21 20.23 -15.92 -23.81
C THR A 21 19.85 -15.41 -25.18
N ASN A 22 20.69 -14.59 -25.79
CA ASN A 22 20.53 -14.20 -27.18
C ASN A 22 20.79 -15.39 -28.10
N VAL A 23 19.74 -15.85 -28.81
CA VAL A 23 19.80 -17.00 -29.70
C VAL A 23 19.97 -16.59 -31.16
N GLY A 24 19.83 -15.30 -31.47
CA GLY A 24 20.03 -14.75 -32.82
C GLY A 24 19.62 -13.29 -32.89
N THR A 25 19.67 -12.72 -34.07
CA THR A 25 19.30 -11.33 -34.34
C THR A 25 18.48 -11.22 -35.61
N THR A 26 17.77 -10.11 -35.80
CA THR A 26 17.04 -9.79 -37.02
C THR A 26 16.98 -8.26 -37.18
N THR A 27 16.98 -7.81 -38.43
CA THR A 27 16.63 -6.43 -38.81
C THR A 27 15.16 -6.34 -39.23
N TYR A 28 14.46 -7.47 -39.30
CA TYR A 28 13.04 -7.51 -39.60
C TYR A 28 12.21 -7.49 -38.32
N ASP A 29 11.57 -6.40 -38.05
CA ASP A 29 10.96 -6.06 -36.79
C ASP A 29 9.58 -6.73 -36.58
N VAL A 30 8.81 -6.98 -37.61
CA VAL A 30 7.49 -7.60 -37.52
C VAL A 30 7.59 -9.12 -37.54
N GLN A 31 7.42 -9.77 -36.38
CA GLN A 31 7.51 -11.22 -36.28
C GLN A 31 6.19 -11.93 -36.67
N THR A 32 5.06 -11.37 -36.30
CA THR A 32 3.71 -11.84 -36.64
C THR A 32 2.80 -10.65 -36.90
N ASN A 33 1.69 -10.84 -37.55
CA ASN A 33 0.72 -9.77 -37.72
C ASN A 33 -0.36 -9.74 -36.62
N ASN A 34 -0.65 -10.84 -35.92
CA ASN A 34 -1.61 -10.88 -34.82
C ASN A 34 -1.36 -12.07 -33.88
N SER A 35 -1.93 -13.23 -34.19
CA SER A 35 -1.92 -14.37 -33.28
C SER A 35 -0.52 -14.93 -33.00
N ALA A 36 -0.31 -15.40 -31.79
CA ALA A 36 0.90 -16.11 -31.41
C ALA A 36 1.10 -17.38 -32.25
N LYS A 37 2.33 -17.67 -32.61
CA LYS A 37 2.69 -18.79 -33.49
C LYS A 37 3.56 -19.79 -32.75
N HIS A 38 3.63 -21.02 -33.29
CA HIS A 38 4.55 -22.03 -32.84
C HIS A 38 5.98 -21.68 -33.35
N ARG A 39 6.79 -21.08 -32.48
CA ARG A 39 8.17 -20.64 -32.81
C ARG A 39 9.24 -21.35 -32.01
N ILE A 40 8.83 -22.21 -31.07
CA ILE A 40 9.74 -22.94 -30.20
C ILE A 40 9.22 -24.38 -30.02
N ILE A 41 10.10 -25.35 -30.11
CA ILE A 41 9.84 -26.74 -29.76
C ILE A 41 10.83 -27.14 -28.67
N VAL A 42 10.34 -27.76 -27.60
CA VAL A 42 11.18 -28.34 -26.55
C VAL A 42 10.95 -29.83 -26.47
N TYR A 43 12.05 -30.58 -26.63
CA TYR A 43 12.03 -32.03 -26.64
C TYR A 43 12.23 -32.62 -25.23
N ASP A 44 11.76 -33.87 -25.03
CA ASP A 44 11.87 -34.55 -23.73
C ASP A 44 13.32 -34.79 -23.27
N ASP A 45 14.25 -34.86 -24.21
CA ASP A 45 15.70 -35.00 -23.95
C ASP A 45 16.40 -33.68 -23.65
N GLY A 46 15.68 -32.55 -23.63
CA GLY A 46 16.17 -31.22 -23.31
C GLY A 46 16.74 -30.44 -24.49
N ARG A 47 16.68 -31.01 -25.73
CA ARG A 47 16.97 -30.23 -26.95
C ARG A 47 15.86 -29.19 -27.18
N ILE A 48 16.22 -28.10 -27.86
CA ILE A 48 15.30 -27.01 -28.17
C ILE A 48 15.55 -26.52 -29.57
N SER A 49 14.47 -26.33 -30.33
CA SER A 49 14.54 -25.71 -31.66
C SER A 49 13.68 -24.47 -31.72
N THR A 50 14.16 -23.45 -32.40
CA THR A 50 13.43 -22.18 -32.52
C THR A 50 13.61 -21.57 -33.91
N VAL A 51 12.55 -20.85 -34.35
CA VAL A 51 12.55 -20.07 -35.60
C VAL A 51 11.98 -18.68 -35.35
N TRP A 52 12.41 -17.73 -36.18
CA TRP A 52 11.85 -16.39 -36.24
C TRP A 52 11.91 -15.83 -37.65
N THR A 53 11.08 -14.84 -37.97
CA THR A 53 11.20 -14.13 -39.24
C THR A 53 12.46 -13.25 -39.18
N GLY A 54 13.44 -13.58 -40.00
CA GLY A 54 14.74 -12.96 -39.98
C GLY A 54 15.08 -12.23 -41.28
N SER A 55 15.92 -11.20 -41.18
CA SER A 55 16.65 -10.51 -42.25
C SER A 55 17.92 -9.93 -41.68
N THR A 56 18.93 -9.75 -42.53
CA THR A 56 20.15 -9.01 -42.23
C THR A 56 20.20 -7.69 -43.02
N ASP A 57 19.21 -7.44 -43.88
CA ASP A 57 19.13 -6.24 -44.72
C ASP A 57 18.60 -5.03 -43.96
N VAL A 58 19.31 -3.92 -44.04
CA VAL A 58 18.93 -2.62 -43.41
C VAL A 58 18.34 -1.65 -44.45
N SER A 59 18.03 -2.08 -45.66
CA SER A 59 17.49 -1.22 -46.72
C SER A 59 15.98 -0.99 -46.63
N GLY A 60 15.29 -1.74 -45.75
CA GLY A 60 13.82 -1.73 -45.61
C GLY A 60 13.07 -2.52 -46.70
N THR A 61 13.78 -3.15 -47.65
CA THR A 61 13.17 -4.02 -48.66
C THR A 61 13.22 -5.51 -48.30
N PHE A 62 14.11 -5.84 -47.39
CA PHE A 62 14.30 -7.19 -46.82
C PHE A 62 14.31 -8.31 -47.84
N PRO A 63 15.24 -8.27 -48.84
CA PRO A 63 15.27 -9.27 -49.92
C PRO A 63 15.70 -10.66 -49.41
N ASP A 64 16.42 -10.75 -48.30
CA ASP A 64 16.91 -11.95 -47.64
C ASP A 64 15.95 -12.47 -46.56
N ARG A 65 14.74 -11.84 -46.41
CA ARG A 65 13.75 -12.25 -45.40
C ARG A 65 13.35 -13.72 -45.55
N GLY A 66 13.25 -14.42 -44.41
CA GLY A 66 12.80 -15.80 -44.34
C GLY A 66 12.79 -16.27 -42.88
N MET A 67 12.65 -17.57 -42.68
CA MET A 67 12.70 -18.17 -41.35
C MET A 67 14.15 -18.48 -40.98
N PHE A 68 14.62 -17.83 -39.93
CA PHE A 68 15.93 -18.12 -39.32
C PHE A 68 15.71 -19.20 -38.25
N TYR A 69 16.62 -20.15 -38.18
CA TYR A 69 16.53 -21.33 -37.33
C TYR A 69 17.77 -21.45 -36.44
N ASN A 70 17.55 -21.75 -35.16
CA ASN A 70 18.62 -22.14 -34.22
C ASN A 70 18.22 -23.34 -33.37
N HIS A 71 19.19 -24.09 -32.92
CA HIS A 71 19.02 -25.31 -32.16
C HIS A 71 19.95 -25.34 -30.94
N TYR A 72 19.42 -25.86 -29.83
CA TYR A 72 20.14 -26.10 -28.60
C TYR A 72 20.32 -27.61 -28.36
N ASP A 73 21.58 -28.03 -28.22
CA ASP A 73 21.97 -29.37 -27.78
C ASP A 73 23.16 -29.27 -26.84
N GLY A 74 22.88 -28.98 -25.54
CA GLY A 74 23.90 -28.66 -24.55
C GLY A 74 24.54 -27.26 -24.72
N GLY A 75 24.15 -26.51 -25.74
CA GLY A 75 24.51 -25.14 -26.06
C GLY A 75 23.80 -24.67 -27.34
N TRP A 76 23.49 -23.38 -27.44
CA TRP A 76 22.94 -22.81 -28.66
C TRP A 76 23.95 -22.85 -29.82
N GLY A 77 23.46 -23.14 -31.00
CA GLY A 77 24.23 -23.01 -32.23
C GLY A 77 24.69 -21.57 -32.46
N ALA A 78 25.57 -21.36 -33.43
CA ALA A 78 25.91 -20.02 -33.86
C ALA A 78 24.68 -19.29 -34.38
N ALA A 79 24.57 -17.97 -34.09
CA ALA A 79 23.48 -17.15 -34.58
C ALA A 79 23.33 -17.29 -36.10
N PRO A 80 22.17 -17.64 -36.63
CA PRO A 80 21.98 -17.83 -38.06
C PRO A 80 22.08 -16.51 -38.81
N THR A 81 22.67 -16.55 -39.99
CA THR A 81 22.79 -15.41 -40.91
C THR A 81 22.08 -15.63 -42.24
N THR A 82 21.45 -16.76 -42.38
CA THR A 82 20.70 -17.15 -43.57
C THR A 82 19.40 -17.84 -43.19
N ARG A 83 18.40 -17.65 -44.01
CA ARG A 83 17.09 -18.34 -43.84
C ARG A 83 17.19 -19.84 -44.14
N ALA A 84 16.27 -20.62 -43.60
CA ALA A 84 16.13 -22.06 -43.82
C ALA A 84 15.61 -22.35 -45.24
N GLU A 85 14.73 -21.51 -45.74
CA GLU A 85 14.08 -21.67 -47.07
C GLU A 85 14.95 -21.21 -48.23
N SER A 86 14.75 -21.80 -49.39
CA SER A 86 15.40 -21.44 -50.66
C SER A 86 14.86 -20.15 -51.27
N VAL A 87 13.64 -19.71 -50.88
CA VAL A 87 12.96 -18.54 -51.42
C VAL A 87 12.66 -17.52 -50.31
N ARG A 88 12.28 -16.28 -50.71
CA ARG A 88 11.91 -15.23 -49.76
C ARG A 88 10.56 -15.56 -49.14
N THR A 89 10.54 -15.83 -47.89
CA THR A 89 9.34 -16.16 -47.10
C THR A 89 9.19 -15.27 -45.88
N GLY A 90 8.34 -15.64 -44.94
CA GLY A 90 8.19 -15.03 -43.65
C GLY A 90 6.91 -15.48 -42.95
N PHE A 91 6.73 -14.98 -41.70
CA PHE A 91 5.56 -15.25 -40.90
C PHE A 91 5.27 -16.75 -40.75
N GLY A 92 6.31 -17.55 -40.62
CA GLY A 92 6.19 -19.01 -40.53
C GLY A 92 6.24 -19.52 -39.11
N GLU A 93 6.08 -20.79 -38.97
CA GLU A 93 6.08 -21.55 -37.71
C GLU A 93 6.98 -22.76 -37.82
N ILE A 94 7.34 -23.35 -36.69
CA ILE A 94 8.02 -24.64 -36.62
C ILE A 94 7.13 -25.63 -35.87
N ILE A 95 6.91 -26.79 -36.42
CA ILE A 95 6.16 -27.88 -35.81
C ILE A 95 7.02 -29.14 -35.77
N ASN A 96 6.82 -29.99 -34.77
CA ASN A 96 7.48 -31.29 -34.69
C ASN A 96 6.61 -32.33 -35.33
N VAL A 97 7.15 -33.02 -36.31
CA VAL A 97 6.46 -34.11 -37.02
C VAL A 97 7.32 -35.37 -36.85
N GLU A 98 6.89 -36.31 -36.00
CA GLU A 98 7.63 -37.50 -35.65
C GLU A 98 9.10 -37.23 -35.21
N ASP A 99 10.08 -37.55 -36.07
CA ASP A 99 11.52 -37.44 -35.77
C ASP A 99 12.22 -36.31 -36.53
N HIS A 100 11.46 -35.39 -37.13
CA HIS A 100 12.00 -34.23 -37.86
C HIS A 100 11.16 -32.97 -37.60
N GLU A 101 11.71 -31.82 -37.97
CA GLU A 101 11.09 -30.51 -37.81
C GLU A 101 10.55 -30.03 -39.18
N VAL A 102 9.41 -29.37 -39.14
CA VAL A 102 8.77 -28.78 -40.31
C VAL A 102 8.57 -27.28 -40.10
N ILE A 103 9.04 -26.49 -41.05
CA ILE A 103 8.77 -25.07 -41.14
C ILE A 103 7.61 -24.85 -42.12
N VAL A 104 6.55 -24.20 -41.67
CA VAL A 104 5.41 -23.74 -42.47
C VAL A 104 5.50 -22.23 -42.59
N SER A 105 5.71 -21.69 -43.78
CA SER A 105 5.86 -20.26 -44.05
C SER A 105 5.16 -19.86 -45.35
N HIS A 106 5.11 -18.58 -45.69
CA HIS A 106 4.49 -18.17 -46.96
C HIS A 106 5.44 -17.41 -47.87
N ASP A 107 5.30 -17.63 -49.15
CA ASP A 107 5.85 -16.77 -50.20
C ASP A 107 4.75 -15.78 -50.68
N ALA A 108 4.82 -14.56 -50.16
CA ALA A 108 3.86 -13.53 -50.53
C ALA A 108 3.88 -13.15 -52.01
N GLY A 109 5.03 -13.33 -52.67
CA GLY A 109 5.18 -13.09 -54.11
C GLY A 109 4.44 -14.10 -54.99
N ALA A 110 4.38 -15.35 -54.51
CA ALA A 110 3.71 -16.44 -55.22
C ALA A 110 2.30 -16.72 -54.68
N ASN A 111 1.87 -16.09 -53.57
CA ASN A 111 0.61 -16.35 -52.87
C ASN A 111 0.43 -17.86 -52.56
N LYS A 112 1.44 -18.47 -52.00
CA LYS A 112 1.44 -19.89 -51.65
C LYS A 112 2.12 -20.11 -50.27
N ILE A 113 1.73 -21.22 -49.66
CA ILE A 113 2.37 -21.71 -48.44
C ILE A 113 3.58 -22.58 -48.83
N GLN A 114 4.68 -22.40 -48.15
CA GLN A 114 5.93 -23.15 -48.31
C GLN A 114 6.10 -24.05 -47.08
N ILE A 115 6.44 -25.32 -47.33
CA ILE A 115 6.65 -26.32 -46.29
C ILE A 115 8.03 -26.91 -46.47
N PHE A 116 8.89 -26.75 -45.47
CA PHE A 116 10.24 -27.28 -45.48
C PHE A 116 10.42 -28.23 -44.28
N ALA A 117 10.99 -29.40 -44.53
CA ALA A 117 11.37 -30.31 -43.47
C ALA A 117 12.90 -30.45 -43.40
N ASN A 118 13.42 -30.61 -42.20
CA ASN A 118 14.82 -30.99 -42.04
C ASN A 118 15.02 -32.50 -42.05
N ASP A 119 16.25 -32.93 -42.21
CA ASP A 119 16.58 -34.38 -42.30
C ASP A 119 16.53 -35.09 -40.93
N ALA A 120 16.62 -34.34 -39.85
CA ALA A 120 16.55 -34.78 -38.46
C ALA A 120 16.50 -33.58 -37.52
N ILE A 121 15.96 -33.78 -36.32
CA ILE A 121 15.91 -32.75 -35.26
C ILE A 121 17.30 -32.10 -35.05
N GLY A 122 17.34 -30.75 -35.11
CA GLY A 122 18.59 -29.98 -35.00
C GLY A 122 19.41 -29.87 -36.28
N SER A 123 19.02 -30.53 -37.36
CA SER A 123 19.68 -30.39 -38.67
C SER A 123 19.34 -29.03 -39.29
N ASN A 124 20.33 -28.34 -39.85
CA ASN A 124 20.11 -27.13 -40.63
C ASN A 124 20.08 -27.42 -42.13
N SER A 125 19.75 -28.64 -42.51
CA SER A 125 19.54 -29.10 -43.92
C SER A 125 18.04 -29.19 -44.15
N TRP A 126 17.50 -28.23 -44.88
CA TRP A 126 16.08 -28.10 -45.13
C TRP A 126 15.71 -28.45 -46.58
N THR A 127 14.69 -29.26 -46.73
CA THR A 127 14.18 -29.68 -48.04
C THR A 127 12.70 -29.30 -48.19
N GLU A 128 12.32 -28.67 -49.29
CA GLU A 128 10.94 -28.36 -49.60
C GLU A 128 10.14 -29.64 -49.83
N LYS A 129 9.00 -29.77 -49.12
CA LYS A 129 8.05 -30.87 -49.31
C LYS A 129 7.34 -30.75 -50.63
N SER A 130 7.17 -31.85 -51.34
CA SER A 130 6.60 -31.91 -52.70
C SER A 130 5.12 -31.47 -52.77
N GLY A 131 4.39 -31.59 -51.66
CA GLY A 131 3.01 -31.15 -51.53
C GLY A 131 2.82 -29.65 -51.29
N SER A 132 3.88 -28.91 -50.97
CA SER A 132 3.78 -27.48 -50.58
C SER A 132 3.22 -26.57 -51.67
N ASP A 133 3.56 -26.83 -52.95
CA ASP A 133 3.09 -26.05 -54.11
C ASP A 133 1.55 -26.03 -54.29
N ALA A 134 0.83 -26.91 -53.64
CA ALA A 134 -0.60 -27.05 -53.79
C ALA A 134 -1.42 -26.12 -52.86
N ILE A 135 -0.83 -25.70 -51.72
CA ILE A 135 -1.53 -24.85 -50.74
C ILE A 135 -1.41 -23.39 -51.19
N ARG A 136 -2.56 -22.77 -51.43
CA ARG A 136 -2.63 -21.35 -51.80
C ARG A 136 -3.00 -20.51 -50.59
N GLY A 137 -2.32 -19.38 -50.44
CA GLY A 137 -2.62 -18.45 -49.39
C GLY A 137 -1.37 -17.79 -48.81
N ILE A 138 -1.61 -16.98 -47.81
CA ILE A 138 -0.58 -16.25 -47.08
C ILE A 138 -0.88 -16.33 -45.57
N TRP A 139 0.13 -16.00 -44.76
CA TRP A 139 0.04 -15.96 -43.29
C TRP A 139 -0.46 -17.29 -42.70
N PRO A 140 0.28 -18.39 -42.87
CA PRO A 140 -0.12 -19.67 -42.32
C PRO A 140 -0.09 -19.68 -40.79
N VAL A 141 -1.05 -20.38 -40.22
CA VAL A 141 -1.00 -20.90 -38.84
C VAL A 141 -1.10 -22.40 -38.97
N SER A 142 -0.22 -23.13 -38.29
CA SER A 142 -0.13 -24.58 -38.41
C SER A 142 -0.15 -25.27 -37.05
N TYR A 143 -0.61 -26.52 -37.04
CA TYR A 143 -0.64 -27.34 -35.85
C TYR A 143 -0.36 -28.81 -36.22
N CYS A 144 0.41 -29.46 -35.36
CA CYS A 144 0.62 -30.91 -35.44
C CYS A 144 0.35 -31.50 -34.05
N PRO A 145 -0.68 -32.33 -33.87
CA PRO A 145 -0.94 -32.99 -32.61
C PRO A 145 0.27 -33.81 -32.14
N PRO A 146 0.64 -33.77 -30.88
CA PRO A 146 1.80 -34.49 -30.37
C PRO A 146 1.76 -35.98 -30.67
N GLY A 147 2.85 -36.51 -31.28
CA GLY A 147 2.99 -37.91 -31.58
C GLY A 147 2.26 -38.38 -32.82
N THR A 148 1.85 -37.46 -33.70
CA THR A 148 1.26 -37.73 -35.01
C THR A 148 2.10 -37.14 -36.13
N ASP A 149 1.82 -37.52 -37.38
CA ASP A 149 2.32 -36.90 -38.61
C ASP A 149 1.24 -36.02 -39.30
N ASP A 150 0.10 -35.81 -38.62
CA ASP A 150 -0.96 -34.94 -39.11
C ASP A 150 -0.52 -33.45 -39.04
N ILE A 151 -0.57 -32.77 -40.17
CA ILE A 151 -0.35 -31.33 -40.26
C ILE A 151 -1.65 -30.64 -40.65
N TYR A 152 -2.10 -29.72 -39.82
CA TYR A 152 -3.22 -28.83 -40.06
C TYR A 152 -2.71 -27.43 -40.37
N VAL A 153 -3.16 -26.85 -41.49
CA VAL A 153 -2.77 -25.50 -41.92
C VAL A 153 -4.00 -24.66 -42.19
N VAL A 154 -4.06 -23.51 -41.59
CA VAL A 154 -5.06 -22.48 -41.89
C VAL A 154 -4.31 -21.24 -42.40
N CYS A 155 -4.83 -20.62 -43.49
CA CYS A 155 -4.21 -19.44 -44.06
C CYS A 155 -5.27 -18.55 -44.73
N ALA A 156 -4.94 -17.28 -44.93
CA ALA A 156 -5.76 -16.37 -45.70
C ALA A 156 -5.61 -16.66 -47.21
N ASP A 157 -6.69 -16.54 -47.97
CA ASP A 157 -6.69 -16.81 -49.42
C ASP A 157 -5.89 -15.79 -50.22
N THR A 158 -5.88 -14.53 -49.79
CA THR A 158 -5.16 -13.41 -50.41
C THR A 158 -4.81 -12.31 -49.41
N GLN A 159 -4.04 -11.31 -49.81
CA GLN A 159 -3.74 -10.11 -49.01
C GLN A 159 -4.98 -9.30 -48.62
N PHE A 160 -6.05 -9.43 -49.40
CA PHE A 160 -7.39 -8.91 -49.05
C PHE A 160 -8.22 -10.11 -48.62
N ILE A 161 -8.17 -10.46 -47.34
CA ILE A 161 -8.78 -11.66 -46.79
C ILE A 161 -10.28 -11.66 -47.11
N THR A 162 -10.68 -12.54 -48.01
CA THR A 162 -12.09 -12.80 -48.31
C THR A 162 -12.56 -14.14 -47.78
N SER A 163 -11.62 -15.03 -47.48
CA SER A 163 -11.85 -16.33 -46.87
C SER A 163 -10.61 -16.88 -46.19
N ILE A 164 -10.83 -17.77 -45.24
CA ILE A 164 -9.81 -18.58 -44.61
C ILE A 164 -9.83 -19.96 -45.25
N GLN A 165 -8.67 -20.43 -45.64
CA GLN A 165 -8.46 -21.73 -46.23
C GLN A 165 -7.90 -22.71 -45.21
N PHE A 166 -8.44 -23.91 -45.16
CA PHE A 166 -7.99 -25.02 -44.36
C PHE A 166 -7.39 -26.14 -45.24
N SER A 167 -6.29 -26.71 -44.81
CA SER A 167 -5.67 -27.87 -45.45
C SER A 167 -5.18 -28.85 -44.38
N ARG A 168 -5.27 -30.15 -44.65
CA ARG A 168 -4.80 -31.24 -43.77
C ARG A 168 -3.93 -32.21 -44.55
N SER A 169 -2.79 -32.54 -44.00
CA SER A 169 -1.95 -33.66 -44.37
C SER A 169 -1.99 -34.74 -43.28
N ASP A 170 -1.95 -36.00 -43.64
CA ASP A 170 -1.85 -37.16 -42.76
C ASP A 170 -0.57 -37.96 -42.97
N ASP A 171 0.44 -37.37 -43.60
CA ASP A 171 1.71 -38.01 -43.97
C ASP A 171 2.90 -36.99 -43.86
N GLY A 172 2.86 -36.09 -42.92
CA GLY A 172 3.95 -35.14 -42.68
C GLY A 172 4.15 -34.08 -43.76
N GLY A 173 3.11 -33.78 -44.56
CA GLY A 173 3.11 -32.77 -45.59
C GLY A 173 3.54 -33.24 -46.96
N ASP A 174 3.66 -34.54 -47.17
CA ASP A 174 3.98 -35.11 -48.48
C ASP A 174 2.76 -35.14 -49.40
N THR A 175 1.57 -35.43 -48.88
CA THR A 175 0.31 -35.28 -49.58
C THR A 175 -0.79 -34.62 -48.72
N TRP A 176 -1.85 -34.13 -49.32
CA TRP A 176 -2.91 -33.40 -48.67
C TRP A 176 -4.25 -34.11 -48.86
N SER A 177 -4.80 -34.62 -47.74
CA SER A 177 -6.12 -35.28 -47.73
C SER A 177 -7.27 -34.28 -47.83
N ILE A 178 -7.06 -33.06 -47.29
CA ILE A 178 -7.92 -31.90 -47.51
C ILE A 178 -7.05 -30.75 -48.01
N LEU A 179 -7.46 -30.05 -49.06
CA LEU A 179 -6.66 -29.01 -49.69
C LEU A 179 -7.49 -27.77 -50.02
N ASN A 180 -7.05 -26.61 -49.51
CA ASN A 180 -7.67 -25.30 -49.77
C ASN A 180 -9.20 -25.31 -49.58
N TYR A 181 -9.67 -25.96 -48.51
CA TYR A 181 -11.07 -25.97 -48.16
C TYR A 181 -11.41 -24.64 -47.52
N THR A 182 -12.43 -23.92 -48.03
CA THR A 182 -12.86 -22.66 -47.45
C THR A 182 -13.61 -22.94 -46.16
N VAL A 183 -13.07 -22.43 -45.03
CA VAL A 183 -13.70 -22.54 -43.71
C VAL A 183 -15.07 -21.86 -43.75
N PRO A 184 -16.16 -22.59 -43.42
CA PRO A 184 -17.50 -22.02 -43.43
C PRO A 184 -17.74 -21.07 -42.26
N PHE A 185 -18.94 -20.42 -42.26
CA PHE A 185 -19.41 -19.56 -41.13
C PHE A 185 -18.63 -18.25 -40.88
N LEU A 186 -17.81 -17.81 -41.83
CA LEU A 186 -17.11 -16.53 -41.77
C LEU A 186 -17.87 -15.43 -42.53
N THR A 187 -19.19 -15.54 -42.57
CA THR A 187 -20.12 -14.52 -43.12
C THR A 187 -21.16 -14.19 -42.06
N ASP A 188 -21.56 -12.92 -41.99
CA ASP A 188 -22.64 -12.48 -41.12
C ASP A 188 -24.01 -13.03 -41.58
N ALA A 189 -25.08 -12.69 -40.84
CA ALA A 189 -26.44 -13.12 -41.14
C ALA A 189 -26.95 -12.63 -42.52
N ASP A 190 -26.37 -11.58 -43.09
CA ASP A 190 -26.67 -10.97 -44.38
C ASP A 190 -25.79 -11.54 -45.51
N GLY A 191 -24.84 -12.43 -45.17
CA GLY A 191 -23.93 -13.09 -46.11
C GLY A 191 -22.69 -12.27 -46.48
N PHE A 192 -22.38 -11.20 -45.74
CA PHE A 192 -21.15 -10.46 -45.96
C PHE A 192 -19.97 -11.12 -45.17
N PRO A 193 -18.77 -11.14 -45.75
CA PRO A 193 -17.62 -11.68 -45.03
C PRO A 193 -17.40 -10.95 -43.73
N ILE A 194 -17.37 -11.68 -42.60
CA ILE A 194 -16.95 -11.15 -41.29
C ILE A 194 -15.47 -10.73 -41.37
N VAL A 195 -14.74 -11.23 -42.34
CA VAL A 195 -13.31 -11.09 -42.55
C VAL A 195 -13.00 -9.91 -43.44
N THR A 196 -12.68 -8.76 -42.87
CA THR A 196 -12.16 -7.61 -43.63
C THR A 196 -10.91 -7.06 -42.95
N ASN A 197 -9.74 -7.23 -43.59
CA ASN A 197 -8.45 -6.58 -43.28
C ASN A 197 -7.64 -7.03 -42.04
N GLY A 198 -7.71 -8.29 -41.61
CA GLY A 198 -6.87 -8.77 -40.50
C GLY A 198 -5.93 -9.92 -40.96
N ALA A 199 -4.62 -9.67 -40.94
CA ALA A 199 -3.64 -10.73 -41.12
C ALA A 199 -3.52 -11.56 -39.84
N GLU A 200 -3.65 -12.90 -39.95
CA GLU A 200 -3.40 -13.84 -38.85
C GLU A 200 -4.32 -13.69 -37.62
N ASN A 201 -5.54 -13.21 -37.77
CA ASN A 201 -6.56 -13.16 -36.70
C ASN A 201 -7.23 -14.51 -36.45
N TYR A 202 -6.53 -15.60 -36.73
CA TYR A 202 -7.01 -16.95 -36.62
C TYR A 202 -5.98 -17.88 -36.03
N GLN A 203 -6.47 -18.99 -35.44
CA GLN A 203 -5.67 -20.08 -34.90
C GLN A 203 -6.24 -21.42 -35.33
N VAL A 204 -5.43 -22.49 -35.29
CA VAL A 204 -5.86 -23.85 -35.50
C VAL A 204 -5.29 -24.74 -34.39
N ALA A 205 -6.14 -25.68 -33.91
CA ALA A 205 -5.74 -26.77 -33.02
C ALA A 205 -6.51 -28.03 -33.40
N ALA A 206 -5.99 -29.19 -33.05
CA ALA A 206 -6.66 -30.46 -33.31
C ALA A 206 -6.39 -31.46 -32.17
N TYR A 207 -7.38 -32.31 -31.90
CA TYR A 207 -7.29 -33.39 -30.94
C TYR A 207 -8.13 -34.58 -31.44
N GLU A 208 -7.51 -35.75 -31.66
CA GLU A 208 -8.14 -36.91 -32.29
C GLU A 208 -8.77 -36.53 -33.65
N ASN A 209 -10.12 -36.72 -33.79
CA ASN A 209 -10.85 -36.33 -35.00
C ASN A 209 -11.42 -34.89 -34.95
N HIS A 210 -11.23 -34.16 -33.85
CA HIS A 210 -11.73 -32.80 -33.67
C HIS A 210 -10.73 -31.81 -34.21
N VAL A 211 -11.18 -30.85 -34.99
CA VAL A 211 -10.40 -29.74 -35.51
C VAL A 211 -11.09 -28.44 -35.10
N TYR A 212 -10.32 -27.51 -34.61
CA TYR A 212 -10.79 -26.21 -34.13
C TYR A 212 -10.11 -25.11 -34.93
N VAL A 213 -10.89 -24.16 -35.41
CA VAL A 213 -10.40 -22.93 -36.04
C VAL A 213 -11.02 -21.77 -35.29
N LEU A 214 -10.16 -20.94 -34.67
CA LEU A 214 -10.58 -19.72 -34.02
C LEU A 214 -10.42 -18.57 -34.99
N PHE A 215 -11.38 -17.64 -34.97
CA PHE A 215 -11.30 -16.39 -35.71
C PHE A 215 -11.90 -15.26 -34.89
N GLY A 216 -11.24 -14.10 -34.89
CA GLY A 216 -11.74 -12.87 -34.25
C GLY A 216 -10.84 -11.69 -34.54
N MET A 217 -11.41 -10.50 -34.62
CA MET A 217 -10.67 -9.25 -34.79
C MET A 217 -11.37 -8.13 -34.04
N ILE A 218 -10.73 -6.99 -33.97
CA ILE A 218 -11.31 -5.78 -33.41
C ILE A 218 -12.64 -5.50 -34.11
N ASN A 219 -13.71 -5.25 -33.49
CA ASN A 219 -15.02 -5.00 -34.09
C ASN A 219 -15.77 -6.21 -34.75
N SER A 220 -15.41 -7.41 -34.37
CA SER A 220 -16.15 -8.61 -34.76
C SER A 220 -16.26 -9.57 -33.59
N ASP A 221 -17.14 -10.55 -33.75
CA ASP A 221 -17.22 -11.69 -32.85
C ASP A 221 -15.90 -12.44 -32.78
N LEU A 222 -15.59 -13.02 -31.61
CA LEU A 222 -14.61 -14.09 -31.50
C LEU A 222 -15.35 -15.42 -31.66
N VAL A 223 -15.12 -16.09 -32.76
CA VAL A 223 -15.86 -17.27 -33.17
C VAL A 223 -14.97 -18.51 -33.18
N LEU A 224 -15.40 -19.56 -32.51
CA LEU A 224 -14.82 -20.89 -32.61
C LEU A 224 -15.60 -21.70 -33.63
N ILE A 225 -14.92 -22.20 -34.67
CA ILE A 225 -15.44 -23.06 -35.70
C ILE A 225 -14.80 -24.43 -35.50
N HIS A 226 -15.58 -25.45 -35.37
CA HIS A 226 -15.04 -26.79 -35.11
C HIS A 226 -15.66 -27.86 -36.04
N SER A 227 -14.92 -28.92 -36.24
CA SER A 227 -15.32 -30.13 -37.00
C SER A 227 -15.02 -31.35 -36.16
N ASP A 228 -15.92 -32.30 -36.12
CA ASP A 228 -15.79 -33.58 -35.41
C ASP A 228 -15.39 -34.74 -36.37
N ASP A 229 -14.96 -34.41 -37.58
CA ASP A 229 -14.54 -35.40 -38.61
C ASP A 229 -13.30 -34.88 -39.39
N TYR A 230 -12.19 -34.61 -38.65
CA TYR A 230 -10.91 -34.21 -39.23
C TYR A 230 -10.96 -32.99 -40.18
N GLY A 231 -11.97 -32.16 -40.12
CA GLY A 231 -12.19 -31.02 -41.02
C GLY A 231 -12.88 -31.37 -42.34
N ALA A 232 -13.56 -32.49 -42.40
CA ALA A 232 -14.28 -32.91 -43.60
C ALA A 232 -15.41 -31.95 -44.00
N ASP A 233 -15.76 -31.90 -45.27
CA ASP A 233 -16.84 -31.07 -45.75
C ASP A 233 -18.20 -31.49 -45.12
N GLY A 234 -18.95 -30.50 -44.64
CA GLY A 234 -20.24 -30.70 -43.96
C GLY A 234 -20.18 -31.12 -42.49
N SER A 235 -18.97 -31.26 -41.91
CA SER A 235 -18.77 -31.57 -40.48
C SER A 235 -18.57 -30.35 -39.58
N TRP A 236 -18.58 -29.15 -40.15
CA TRP A 236 -18.23 -27.92 -39.43
C TRP A 236 -19.44 -27.30 -38.74
N GLU A 237 -19.21 -26.85 -37.52
CA GLU A 237 -20.15 -26.07 -36.71
C GLU A 237 -19.46 -24.81 -36.20
N SER A 238 -20.22 -23.77 -35.85
CA SER A 238 -19.68 -22.52 -35.33
C SER A 238 -20.35 -22.12 -34.04
N MET A 239 -19.55 -21.47 -33.14
CA MET A 239 -20.01 -20.96 -31.88
C MET A 239 -19.31 -19.62 -31.57
N PRO A 240 -20.06 -18.52 -31.41
CA PRO A 240 -19.46 -17.28 -30.87
C PRO A 240 -19.07 -17.49 -29.39
N ILE A 241 -17.85 -17.16 -29.05
CA ILE A 241 -17.35 -17.22 -27.67
C ILE A 241 -17.20 -15.83 -27.03
N VAL A 242 -17.10 -14.80 -27.87
CA VAL A 242 -17.31 -13.39 -27.49
C VAL A 242 -18.25 -12.79 -28.56
N ASP A 243 -19.40 -12.31 -28.14
CA ASP A 243 -20.43 -11.70 -28.99
C ASP A 243 -20.21 -10.19 -29.05
N PHE A 244 -19.93 -9.68 -30.25
CA PHE A 244 -19.76 -8.25 -30.47
C PHE A 244 -21.13 -7.64 -30.85
N PRO A 245 -21.62 -6.61 -30.13
CA PRO A 245 -23.03 -6.20 -30.22
C PRO A 245 -23.45 -5.52 -31.54
N TYR A 246 -22.53 -5.34 -32.48
CA TYR A 246 -22.82 -4.71 -33.75
C TYR A 246 -22.25 -5.49 -34.93
N ASP A 247 -23.09 -5.99 -35.82
CA ASP A 247 -22.67 -6.62 -37.07
C ASP A 247 -22.01 -5.60 -38.01
N ASN A 248 -20.84 -5.97 -38.58
CA ASN A 248 -20.10 -5.12 -39.54
C ASN A 248 -19.83 -3.67 -39.06
N TYR A 249 -19.53 -3.49 -37.84
CA TYR A 249 -19.29 -2.18 -37.25
C TYR A 249 -18.10 -1.47 -37.91
N THR A 250 -18.34 -0.28 -38.48
CA THR A 250 -17.34 0.52 -39.20
C THR A 250 -16.82 1.73 -38.39
N GLY A 251 -17.20 1.87 -37.13
CA GLY A 251 -16.85 3.05 -36.32
C GLY A 251 -17.58 4.34 -36.69
N THR A 252 -18.58 4.28 -37.57
CA THR A 252 -19.31 5.48 -38.04
C THR A 252 -20.60 5.77 -37.28
N VAL A 253 -20.98 4.89 -36.37
CA VAL A 253 -22.20 5.02 -35.55
C VAL A 253 -21.77 5.14 -34.10
N GLN A 254 -22.50 5.94 -33.30
CA GLN A 254 -22.29 5.97 -31.86
C GLN A 254 -22.52 4.59 -31.26
N THR A 255 -21.63 4.17 -30.34
CA THR A 255 -21.83 2.95 -29.56
C THR A 255 -22.83 3.25 -28.44
N ASP A 256 -24.08 2.91 -28.66
CA ASP A 256 -25.21 3.10 -27.74
C ASP A 256 -26.04 1.80 -27.78
N ILE A 257 -25.69 0.84 -26.92
CA ILE A 257 -26.25 -0.52 -26.96
C ILE A 257 -27.67 -0.53 -26.41
N ASP A 258 -27.93 0.26 -25.36
CA ASP A 258 -29.24 0.27 -24.68
C ASP A 258 -30.18 1.37 -25.19
N LEU A 259 -29.72 2.19 -26.14
CA LEU A 259 -30.46 3.27 -26.81
C LEU A 259 -30.90 4.40 -25.85
N ASP A 260 -30.11 4.68 -24.84
CA ASP A 260 -30.36 5.75 -23.86
C ASP A 260 -29.80 7.12 -24.30
N GLY A 261 -29.04 7.17 -25.40
CA GLY A 261 -28.41 8.37 -25.97
C GLY A 261 -27.03 8.67 -25.35
N ILE A 262 -26.48 7.76 -24.52
CA ILE A 262 -25.13 7.84 -23.95
C ILE A 262 -24.24 6.86 -24.70
N THR A 263 -22.97 7.21 -24.87
CA THR A 263 -21.99 6.34 -25.53
C THR A 263 -21.56 5.20 -24.60
N ASP A 264 -21.78 3.95 -25.03
CA ASP A 264 -21.37 2.76 -24.32
C ASP A 264 -19.94 2.34 -24.68
N THR A 265 -19.29 1.69 -23.73
CA THR A 265 -18.01 1.01 -23.96
C THR A 265 -18.25 -0.46 -24.30
N ILE A 266 -17.70 -0.91 -25.42
CA ILE A 266 -17.86 -2.27 -25.90
C ILE A 266 -16.57 -3.06 -25.70
N ASN A 267 -16.70 -4.26 -25.14
CA ASN A 267 -15.60 -5.21 -25.02
C ASN A 267 -15.41 -5.97 -26.33
N THR A 268 -14.17 -6.06 -26.79
CA THR A 268 -13.75 -6.76 -28.00
C THR A 268 -12.36 -7.38 -27.82
N THR A 269 -11.71 -7.78 -28.88
CA THR A 269 -10.34 -8.32 -28.90
C THR A 269 -9.44 -7.47 -29.82
N ASP A 270 -8.12 -7.50 -29.61
CA ASP A 270 -7.15 -6.87 -30.53
C ASP A 270 -6.82 -7.76 -31.75
N GLY A 271 -7.31 -9.00 -31.77
CA GLY A 271 -7.07 -9.97 -32.84
C GLY A 271 -5.85 -10.85 -32.63
N SER A 272 -5.08 -10.66 -31.56
CA SER A 272 -4.03 -11.62 -31.18
C SER A 272 -4.62 -12.72 -30.30
N HIS A 273 -4.47 -13.96 -30.71
CA HIS A 273 -5.07 -15.11 -30.03
C HIS A 273 -4.03 -16.19 -29.76
N ASN A 274 -4.29 -16.98 -28.73
CA ASN A 274 -3.58 -18.22 -28.48
C ASN A 274 -4.56 -19.35 -28.13
N MET A 275 -4.29 -20.54 -28.64
CA MET A 275 -5.01 -21.75 -28.29
C MET A 275 -4.03 -22.80 -27.79
N ILE A 276 -4.38 -23.46 -26.70
CA ILE A 276 -3.64 -24.62 -26.19
C ILE A 276 -4.60 -25.78 -25.91
N MET A 277 -4.09 -26.99 -26.07
CA MET A 277 -4.85 -28.23 -25.87
C MET A 277 -4.23 -29.01 -24.70
N GLU A 278 -5.06 -29.39 -23.72
CA GLU A 278 -4.66 -30.32 -22.66
C GLU A 278 -4.60 -31.76 -23.20
N ASP A 279 -4.00 -32.68 -22.42
CA ASP A 279 -3.87 -34.09 -22.82
C ASP A 279 -5.21 -34.85 -22.92
N ASP A 280 -6.27 -34.35 -22.30
CA ASP A 280 -7.61 -34.93 -22.33
C ASP A 280 -8.52 -34.36 -23.43
N GLY A 281 -7.97 -33.43 -24.24
CA GLY A 281 -8.73 -32.78 -25.32
C GLY A 281 -9.45 -31.50 -24.87
N THR A 282 -9.27 -31.04 -23.64
CA THR A 282 -9.76 -29.71 -23.21
C THR A 282 -9.02 -28.63 -23.96
N LEU A 283 -9.74 -27.82 -24.74
CA LEU A 283 -9.20 -26.65 -25.43
C LEU A 283 -9.34 -25.41 -24.59
N HIS A 284 -8.26 -24.63 -24.45
CA HIS A 284 -8.25 -23.28 -23.87
C HIS A 284 -7.96 -22.26 -24.95
N ILE A 285 -8.64 -21.10 -24.86
CA ILE A 285 -8.51 -19.98 -25.78
C ILE A 285 -8.24 -18.74 -24.95
N PHE A 286 -7.22 -17.98 -25.35
CA PHE A 286 -6.84 -16.70 -24.75
C PHE A 286 -6.86 -15.63 -25.83
N SER A 287 -7.43 -14.45 -25.50
CA SER A 287 -7.48 -13.31 -26.40
C SER A 287 -7.47 -12.03 -25.58
N PRO A 288 -6.69 -11.01 -25.93
CA PRO A 288 -6.65 -9.76 -25.17
C PRO A 288 -8.04 -9.12 -25.10
N LEU A 289 -8.37 -8.57 -23.93
CA LEU A 289 -9.52 -7.72 -23.74
C LEU A 289 -9.20 -6.32 -24.26
N TYR A 290 -10.03 -5.85 -25.17
CA TYR A 290 -9.92 -4.54 -25.76
C TYR A 290 -11.26 -3.81 -25.60
N ARG A 291 -11.25 -2.56 -25.13
CA ARG A 291 -12.45 -1.74 -24.96
C ARG A 291 -12.49 -0.60 -25.94
N ILE A 292 -13.56 -0.49 -26.67
CA ILE A 292 -13.78 0.57 -27.65
C ILE A 292 -15.06 1.34 -27.36
N TYR A 293 -15.07 2.60 -27.71
CA TYR A 293 -16.30 3.40 -27.82
C TYR A 293 -16.18 4.35 -28.98
N SER A 294 -17.29 4.83 -29.54
CA SER A 294 -17.32 5.81 -30.63
C SER A 294 -18.36 6.86 -30.35
N ASP A 295 -17.94 8.12 -30.29
CA ASP A 295 -18.81 9.27 -30.30
C ASP A 295 -19.10 9.76 -31.73
N PHE A 296 -20.26 10.40 -31.94
CA PHE A 296 -20.75 10.85 -33.23
C PHE A 296 -19.71 11.48 -34.14
N GLY A 297 -19.51 10.92 -35.34
CA GLY A 297 -19.18 11.68 -36.55
C GLY A 297 -17.74 11.81 -36.97
N ALA A 298 -16.80 11.12 -36.41
CA ALA A 298 -15.45 10.93 -36.95
C ALA A 298 -14.97 9.52 -36.60
N PHE A 299 -14.26 8.87 -37.50
CA PHE A 299 -13.49 7.67 -37.27
C PHE A 299 -12.63 7.83 -36.03
N SER A 300 -13.15 7.65 -34.83
CA SER A 300 -12.38 7.66 -33.62
C SER A 300 -12.85 6.50 -32.76
N TRP A 301 -12.18 5.40 -32.92
CA TRP A 301 -12.10 4.40 -31.89
C TRP A 301 -11.37 5.07 -30.71
N ILE A 302 -12.08 5.45 -29.69
CA ILE A 302 -11.43 5.88 -28.47
C ILE A 302 -11.30 4.60 -27.64
N VAL A 303 -10.07 4.21 -27.39
CA VAL A 303 -9.73 3.09 -26.51
C VAL A 303 -9.95 3.54 -25.08
N ASN A 304 -10.64 2.76 -24.30
CA ASN A 304 -10.70 3.01 -22.87
C ASN A 304 -9.41 2.47 -22.24
N TRP A 305 -8.56 3.37 -21.82
CA TRP A 305 -7.23 3.11 -21.28
C TRP A 305 -7.22 2.22 -20.03
N ASN A 306 -8.34 2.17 -19.29
CA ASN A 306 -8.47 1.45 -18.04
C ASN A 306 -8.80 -0.04 -18.24
N THR A 307 -8.26 -0.68 -19.28
CA THR A 307 -8.55 -2.08 -19.53
C THR A 307 -7.28 -2.90 -19.54
N MET A 308 -7.06 -3.65 -18.49
CA MET A 308 -6.09 -4.72 -18.46
C MET A 308 -6.80 -6.02 -18.19
N GLY A 309 -6.90 -6.86 -19.20
CA GLY A 309 -7.58 -8.13 -19.08
C GLY A 309 -7.36 -9.04 -20.28
N MET A 310 -7.76 -10.25 -20.11
CA MET A 310 -7.69 -11.28 -21.12
C MET A 310 -9.01 -12.04 -21.15
N TRP A 311 -9.56 -12.27 -22.34
CA TRP A 311 -10.62 -13.23 -22.51
C TRP A 311 -10.05 -14.65 -22.36
N HIS A 312 -10.73 -15.48 -21.60
CA HIS A 312 -10.45 -16.90 -21.47
C HIS A 312 -11.72 -17.70 -21.73
N TRP A 313 -11.61 -18.67 -22.61
CA TRP A 313 -12.64 -19.65 -22.84
C TRP A 313 -12.03 -21.05 -22.80
N LYS A 314 -12.79 -22.03 -22.33
CA LYS A 314 -12.43 -23.43 -22.43
C LYS A 314 -13.61 -24.30 -22.84
N THR A 315 -13.32 -25.47 -23.38
CA THR A 315 -14.34 -26.45 -23.77
C THR A 315 -15.39 -26.65 -22.69
N GLY A 316 -16.66 -26.46 -23.06
CA GLY A 316 -17.81 -26.59 -22.17
C GLY A 316 -18.30 -25.29 -21.52
N MET A 317 -17.59 -24.18 -21.68
CA MET A 317 -18.08 -22.85 -21.26
C MET A 317 -19.06 -22.30 -22.31
N PRO A 318 -20.14 -21.65 -21.89
CA PRO A 318 -21.13 -21.07 -22.84
C PRO A 318 -20.62 -19.81 -23.55
N ALA A 319 -19.69 -19.09 -22.93
CA ALA A 319 -19.03 -17.86 -23.42
C ALA A 319 -17.69 -17.68 -22.74
N ALA A 320 -16.82 -16.82 -23.30
CA ALA A 320 -15.57 -16.46 -22.65
C ALA A 320 -15.81 -15.62 -21.40
N GLU A 321 -14.92 -15.77 -20.41
CA GLU A 321 -14.85 -14.97 -19.20
C GLU A 321 -13.62 -14.07 -19.25
N ILE A 322 -13.64 -12.99 -18.48
CA ILE A 322 -12.51 -12.06 -18.42
C ILE A 322 -11.60 -12.46 -17.27
N ILE A 323 -10.33 -12.72 -17.56
CA ILE A 323 -9.26 -12.70 -16.58
C ILE A 323 -8.93 -11.24 -16.34
N ASP A 324 -9.17 -10.76 -15.13
CA ASP A 324 -8.75 -9.44 -14.70
C ASP A 324 -7.24 -9.48 -14.41
N LEU A 325 -6.49 -8.68 -15.15
CA LEU A 325 -5.04 -8.54 -15.02
C LEU A 325 -4.68 -7.14 -14.49
N GLU A 326 -5.67 -6.44 -13.89
CA GLU A 326 -5.41 -5.14 -13.26
C GLU A 326 -4.28 -5.27 -12.25
N MET A 327 -3.23 -4.46 -12.44
CA MET A 327 -2.02 -4.49 -11.64
C MET A 327 -1.44 -3.08 -11.51
N ASP A 328 -1.03 -2.73 -10.30
CA ASP A 328 -0.41 -1.45 -9.98
C ASP A 328 0.99 -1.25 -10.60
N TRP A 329 1.48 -2.21 -11.39
CA TRP A 329 2.73 -2.10 -12.15
C TRP A 329 2.74 -0.96 -13.17
N VAL A 330 1.56 -0.49 -13.55
CA VAL A 330 1.39 0.60 -14.51
C VAL A 330 1.37 1.96 -13.84
N ASP A 331 1.28 2.00 -12.50
CA ASP A 331 1.29 3.22 -11.69
C ASP A 331 2.69 3.47 -11.12
N ALA A 332 3.61 3.93 -11.99
CA ALA A 332 5.00 4.19 -11.60
C ALA A 332 5.16 5.48 -10.77
N ASP A 333 4.20 6.41 -10.82
CA ASP A 333 4.25 7.67 -10.08
C ASP A 333 3.47 7.65 -8.75
N CYS A 334 2.86 6.52 -8.41
CA CYS A 334 2.13 6.30 -7.16
C CYS A 334 0.95 7.27 -6.94
N THR A 335 0.30 7.71 -8.01
CA THR A 335 -0.85 8.64 -7.92
C THR A 335 -2.18 7.93 -7.77
N GLY A 336 -2.21 6.61 -7.96
CA GLY A 336 -3.42 5.80 -8.02
C GLY A 336 -4.17 5.95 -9.36
N ASP A 337 -3.52 6.52 -10.38
CA ASP A 337 -3.99 6.59 -11.76
C ASP A 337 -2.98 5.90 -12.68
N PRO A 338 -3.11 4.59 -12.90
CA PRO A 338 -2.14 3.79 -13.63
C PRO A 338 -1.99 4.16 -15.13
N TYR A 339 -2.68 5.21 -15.57
CA TYR A 339 -2.74 5.59 -17.00
C TYR A 339 -2.33 7.01 -17.29
N THR A 340 -1.89 7.77 -16.31
CA THR A 340 -1.37 9.11 -16.55
C THR A 340 -0.04 9.00 -17.28
N GLY A 341 -0.01 9.36 -18.55
CA GLY A 341 1.18 9.33 -19.39
C GLY A 341 1.24 8.21 -20.43
N ILE A 342 0.33 7.25 -20.40
CA ILE A 342 0.21 6.30 -21.51
C ILE A 342 -0.43 7.02 -22.70
N GLY A 343 0.38 7.31 -23.71
CA GLY A 343 -0.06 8.01 -24.91
C GLY A 343 -1.17 7.26 -25.66
N ALA A 344 -2.16 8.02 -26.14
CA ALA A 344 -3.18 7.50 -27.04
C ALA A 344 -2.55 7.05 -28.33
N SER A 345 -2.35 5.78 -28.58
CA SER A 345 -1.90 5.32 -29.88
C SER A 345 -3.03 5.55 -30.89
N THR A 346 -2.76 6.35 -31.91
CA THR A 346 -3.56 6.37 -33.12
C THR A 346 -3.39 5.01 -33.77
N PHE A 347 -4.49 4.28 -33.89
CA PHE A 347 -4.65 3.03 -34.61
C PHE A 347 -3.50 2.61 -35.51
N ASN A 348 -2.61 1.80 -35.00
CA ASN A 348 -1.86 0.88 -35.81
C ASN A 348 -1.77 -0.43 -35.02
N TYR A 349 -2.09 -1.52 -35.70
CA TYR A 349 -1.98 -2.90 -35.30
C TYR A 349 -1.15 -3.15 -34.00
N ARG A 350 -1.77 -3.64 -32.88
CA ARG A 350 -1.10 -4.33 -31.79
C ARG A 350 -0.50 -3.52 -30.63
N SER A 351 -0.12 -2.29 -30.84
CA SER A 351 0.33 -1.40 -29.75
C SER A 351 -0.84 -0.74 -29.00
N ALA A 352 -2.06 -0.98 -29.43
CA ALA A 352 -3.23 -0.33 -28.85
C ALA A 352 -3.72 -0.97 -27.56
N ALA A 353 -3.56 -2.28 -27.39
CA ALA A 353 -3.93 -2.94 -26.14
C ALA A 353 -2.81 -2.81 -25.10
N ASN A 354 -3.17 -2.53 -23.86
CA ASN A 354 -2.19 -2.50 -22.76
C ASN A 354 -1.63 -3.89 -22.46
N VAL A 355 -2.43 -4.93 -22.73
CA VAL A 355 -2.05 -6.34 -22.61
C VAL A 355 -2.29 -7.00 -23.96
N THR A 356 -1.29 -7.63 -24.52
CA THR A 356 -1.35 -8.21 -25.88
C THR A 356 -0.45 -9.45 -26.01
N ASN A 357 -0.51 -10.12 -27.18
CA ASN A 357 0.31 -11.27 -27.54
C ASN A 357 0.26 -12.41 -26.50
N PRO A 358 -0.93 -12.95 -26.17
CA PRO A 358 -1.02 -14.08 -25.25
C PRO A 358 -0.27 -15.28 -25.78
N ALA A 359 0.47 -15.94 -24.89
CA ALA A 359 1.16 -17.19 -25.18
C ALA A 359 1.01 -18.10 -23.96
N ALA A 360 0.35 -19.22 -24.15
CA ALA A 360 0.00 -20.10 -23.03
C ALA A 360 0.80 -21.42 -23.07
N SER A 361 0.99 -22.01 -21.90
CA SER A 361 1.62 -23.30 -21.72
C SER A 361 0.87 -24.12 -20.68
N TYR A 362 0.81 -25.43 -20.87
CA TYR A 362 0.18 -26.37 -19.95
C TYR A 362 1.21 -27.28 -19.29
N ASP A 363 1.11 -27.47 -17.98
CA ASP A 363 1.91 -28.47 -17.26
C ASP A 363 1.14 -29.79 -17.14
N PRO A 364 1.50 -30.82 -17.91
CA PRO A 364 0.79 -32.08 -17.88
C PRO A 364 0.95 -32.86 -16.57
N ILE A 365 1.89 -32.47 -15.70
CA ILE A 365 2.13 -33.13 -14.41
C ILE A 365 1.22 -32.57 -13.32
N SER A 366 1.12 -31.25 -13.21
CA SER A 366 0.32 -30.59 -12.17
C SER A 366 -1.07 -30.18 -12.64
N GLY A 367 -1.35 -30.17 -13.94
CA GLY A 367 -2.58 -29.65 -14.52
C GLY A 367 -2.67 -28.12 -14.51
N ARG A 368 -1.55 -27.40 -14.29
CA ARG A 368 -1.53 -25.95 -14.27
C ARG A 368 -1.48 -25.38 -15.67
N LEU A 369 -2.19 -24.26 -15.83
CA LEU A 369 -2.10 -23.41 -17.01
C LEU A 369 -1.21 -22.21 -16.69
N PHE A 370 -0.36 -21.85 -17.63
CA PHE A 370 0.47 -20.64 -17.58
C PHE A 370 0.14 -19.76 -18.76
N LEU A 371 -0.02 -18.47 -18.51
CA LEU A 371 -0.28 -17.48 -19.52
C LEU A 371 0.77 -16.40 -19.44
N LEU A 372 1.51 -16.19 -20.53
CA LEU A 372 2.46 -15.11 -20.71
C LEU A 372 1.88 -14.08 -21.68
N TYR A 373 2.20 -12.82 -21.47
CA TYR A 373 1.70 -11.73 -22.31
C TYR A 373 2.65 -10.52 -22.26
N ALA A 374 2.62 -9.71 -23.29
CA ALA A 374 3.31 -8.42 -23.27
C ALA A 374 2.40 -7.35 -22.66
N MET A 375 2.92 -6.53 -21.78
CA MET A 375 2.19 -5.46 -21.10
C MET A 375 3.00 -4.16 -21.11
N LYS A 376 2.34 -3.03 -21.39
CA LYS A 376 2.91 -1.68 -21.36
C LYS A 376 3.24 -1.25 -19.94
N ILE A 377 4.36 -0.55 -19.78
CA ILE A 377 4.80 0.04 -18.51
C ILE A 377 4.66 1.56 -18.61
N GLU A 378 4.12 2.17 -17.58
CA GLU A 378 3.92 3.61 -17.47
C GLU A 378 5.26 4.40 -17.47
N TYR A 379 5.25 5.63 -18.00
CA TYR A 379 6.42 6.54 -18.06
C TYR A 379 7.67 6.00 -18.77
N THR A 380 7.55 4.91 -19.50
CA THR A 380 8.65 4.44 -20.35
C THR A 380 8.67 5.11 -21.73
N ASP A 381 7.85 6.13 -21.92
CA ASP A 381 7.74 6.88 -23.16
C ASP A 381 9.01 7.71 -23.45
N ILE A 382 9.61 7.48 -24.60
CA ILE A 382 10.85 8.18 -25.03
C ILE A 382 10.64 9.68 -25.34
N TYR A 383 9.41 10.18 -25.39
CA TYR A 383 9.14 11.56 -25.80
C TYR A 383 8.76 12.50 -24.65
N ASP A 384 8.60 12.00 -23.43
CA ASP A 384 8.36 12.79 -22.19
C ASP A 384 7.36 13.96 -22.38
N ASP A 385 6.38 13.79 -23.30
CA ASP A 385 5.36 14.78 -23.65
C ASP A 385 3.96 14.20 -23.37
N PRO A 386 3.33 14.53 -22.23
CA PRO A 386 2.00 14.03 -21.88
C PRO A 386 0.89 14.49 -22.83
N LEU A 387 1.19 15.34 -23.80
CA LEU A 387 0.27 15.79 -24.85
C LEU A 387 0.57 15.17 -26.22
N ASN A 388 1.63 14.36 -26.33
CA ASN A 388 1.98 13.68 -27.56
C ASN A 388 1.18 12.38 -27.70
N LEU A 389 0.07 12.45 -28.39
CA LEU A 389 -0.82 11.32 -28.67
C LEU A 389 -0.16 10.21 -29.54
N SER A 390 1.09 10.35 -29.94
CA SER A 390 1.88 9.35 -30.66
C SER A 390 2.96 8.68 -29.80
N ALA A 391 2.96 8.92 -28.50
CA ALA A 391 3.89 8.31 -27.58
C ALA A 391 3.66 6.78 -27.51
N GLN A 392 4.77 6.04 -27.58
CA GLN A 392 4.77 4.59 -27.48
C GLN A 392 5.50 4.18 -26.21
N SER A 393 4.84 3.42 -25.34
CA SER A 393 5.44 2.90 -24.12
C SER A 393 6.11 1.55 -24.39
N PHE A 394 7.20 1.28 -23.69
CA PHE A 394 7.87 -0.02 -23.74
C PHE A 394 7.02 -1.13 -23.10
N HIS A 395 7.17 -2.36 -23.60
CA HIS A 395 6.52 -3.53 -23.03
C HIS A 395 7.53 -4.40 -22.28
N ASP A 396 7.05 -4.99 -21.21
CA ASP A 396 7.68 -6.15 -20.56
C ASP A 396 6.81 -7.40 -20.72
N ILE A 397 7.42 -8.56 -20.54
CA ILE A 397 6.72 -9.84 -20.53
C ILE A 397 6.30 -10.15 -19.12
N PHE A 398 5.00 -10.34 -18.96
CA PHE A 398 4.36 -10.78 -17.74
C PHE A 398 3.88 -12.22 -17.85
N GLY A 399 3.68 -12.84 -16.70
CA GLY A 399 3.11 -14.18 -16.64
C GLY A 399 2.28 -14.42 -15.41
N CYS A 400 1.19 -15.15 -15.56
CA CYS A 400 0.34 -15.64 -14.47
C CYS A 400 0.03 -17.12 -14.67
N TYR A 401 -0.55 -17.75 -13.66
CA TYR A 401 -0.94 -19.15 -13.73
C TYR A 401 -2.30 -19.41 -13.10
N SER A 402 -2.93 -20.50 -13.57
CA SER A 402 -4.12 -21.10 -12.95
C SER A 402 -3.80 -22.51 -12.47
N SER A 403 -4.27 -22.87 -11.28
CA SER A 403 -4.15 -24.22 -10.71
C SER A 403 -5.48 -24.99 -10.68
N ASP A 404 -6.55 -24.42 -11.23
CA ASP A 404 -7.92 -24.95 -11.22
C ASP A 404 -8.55 -25.01 -12.61
N GLY A 405 -7.71 -25.13 -13.65
CA GLY A 405 -8.14 -25.23 -15.04
C GLY A 405 -8.75 -23.94 -15.57
N GLY A 406 -8.22 -22.79 -15.16
CA GLY A 406 -8.61 -21.48 -15.65
C GLY A 406 -9.78 -20.81 -14.91
N ALA A 407 -10.29 -21.42 -13.82
CA ALA A 407 -11.38 -20.83 -13.04
C ALA A 407 -10.91 -19.64 -12.17
N SER A 408 -9.65 -19.66 -11.75
CA SER A 408 -9.00 -18.51 -11.09
C SER A 408 -7.54 -18.40 -11.54
N TRP A 409 -6.98 -17.19 -11.44
CA TRP A 409 -5.63 -16.86 -11.90
C TRP A 409 -4.85 -16.16 -10.81
N SER A 410 -3.55 -16.45 -10.75
CA SER A 410 -2.63 -15.68 -9.90
C SER A 410 -2.50 -14.26 -10.46
N PRO A 411 -2.10 -13.27 -9.62
CA PRO A 411 -1.62 -12.00 -10.16
C PRO A 411 -0.50 -12.22 -11.18
N GLY A 412 -0.40 -11.33 -12.19
CA GLY A 412 0.67 -11.38 -13.17
C GLY A 412 2.01 -10.95 -12.56
N VAL A 413 3.11 -11.58 -12.94
CA VAL A 413 4.47 -11.27 -12.49
C VAL A 413 5.27 -10.75 -13.68
N ASN A 414 5.97 -9.61 -13.53
CA ASN A 414 6.91 -9.13 -14.54
C ASN A 414 8.11 -10.09 -14.61
N LEU A 415 8.29 -10.72 -15.76
CA LEU A 415 9.30 -11.75 -15.99
C LEU A 415 10.58 -11.20 -16.64
N THR A 416 10.54 -10.02 -17.27
CA THR A 416 11.68 -9.39 -17.93
C THR A 416 12.21 -8.18 -17.18
N ASN A 417 11.34 -7.30 -16.70
CA ASN A 417 11.67 -6.11 -15.91
C ASN A 417 12.76 -5.24 -16.53
N THR A 418 12.63 -4.93 -17.83
CA THR A 418 13.63 -4.19 -18.59
C THR A 418 13.11 -2.93 -19.27
N ALA A 419 11.79 -2.71 -19.28
CA ALA A 419 11.16 -1.56 -19.91
C ALA A 419 11.71 -0.22 -19.38
N GLU A 420 11.95 -0.10 -18.07
CA GLU A 420 12.58 1.09 -17.46
C GLU A 420 14.01 1.34 -17.93
N SER A 421 14.71 0.34 -18.43
CA SER A 421 16.05 0.46 -19.02
C SER A 421 16.02 0.85 -20.49
N GLY A 422 14.84 0.99 -21.10
CA GLY A 422 14.63 1.33 -22.49
C GLY A 422 14.77 0.14 -23.43
N GLU A 423 14.31 -1.02 -22.99
CA GLU A 423 14.30 -2.27 -23.77
C GLU A 423 12.87 -2.75 -23.97
N GLU A 424 12.45 -2.87 -25.24
CA GLU A 424 11.13 -3.38 -25.65
C GLU A 424 11.15 -4.89 -25.71
N ASN A 425 10.25 -5.58 -25.00
CA ASN A 425 10.08 -7.03 -25.05
C ASN A 425 8.70 -7.39 -25.63
N PHE A 426 8.69 -7.92 -26.83
CA PHE A 426 7.47 -8.13 -27.58
C PHE A 426 7.50 -9.45 -28.36
N TYR A 427 6.36 -9.84 -28.97
CA TYR A 427 6.25 -11.09 -29.76
C TYR A 427 6.71 -12.34 -29.04
N ILE A 428 6.10 -12.59 -27.84
CA ILE A 428 6.43 -13.79 -27.07
C ILE A 428 5.82 -15.04 -27.67
N TYR A 429 6.62 -16.10 -27.71
CA TYR A 429 6.23 -17.44 -28.13
C TYR A 429 6.67 -18.44 -27.08
N VAL A 430 5.78 -19.31 -26.66
CA VAL A 430 6.07 -20.34 -25.66
C VAL A 430 5.86 -21.73 -26.24
N ASN A 431 6.49 -22.72 -25.62
CA ASN A 431 6.18 -24.11 -25.88
C ASN A 431 4.84 -24.47 -25.23
N ASP A 432 3.91 -25.02 -25.99
CA ASP A 432 2.53 -25.33 -25.53
C ASP A 432 2.47 -26.20 -24.28
N ARG A 433 3.50 -26.98 -24.02
CA ARG A 433 3.61 -27.88 -22.87
C ARG A 433 4.88 -27.61 -22.08
N MET A 434 4.72 -27.45 -20.80
CA MET A 434 5.86 -27.32 -19.91
C MET A 434 6.77 -28.55 -20.03
N LYS A 435 8.07 -28.33 -20.11
CA LYS A 435 9.09 -29.38 -20.22
C LYS A 435 10.18 -29.20 -19.16
N ASN A 436 10.59 -30.34 -18.57
CA ASN A 436 11.65 -30.37 -17.54
C ASN A 436 11.38 -29.43 -16.35
N GLY A 437 10.09 -29.20 -15.98
CA GLY A 437 9.69 -28.32 -14.91
C GLY A 437 9.76 -26.84 -15.25
N LYS A 438 9.93 -26.49 -16.54
CA LYS A 438 10.11 -25.10 -16.98
C LYS A 438 9.19 -24.73 -18.14
N ILE A 439 8.87 -23.43 -18.20
CA ILE A 439 8.22 -22.80 -19.34
C ILE A 439 9.31 -22.17 -20.20
N HIS A 440 9.41 -22.68 -21.42
CA HIS A 440 10.41 -22.23 -22.37
C HIS A 440 9.79 -21.22 -23.33
N ALA A 441 10.44 -20.08 -23.51
CA ALA A 441 9.97 -19.02 -24.39
C ALA A 441 11.09 -18.39 -25.21
N ILE A 442 10.68 -17.83 -26.37
CA ILE A 442 11.49 -16.98 -27.21
C ILE A 442 10.71 -15.68 -27.50
N TRP A 443 11.39 -14.55 -27.53
CA TRP A 443 10.77 -13.26 -27.85
C TRP A 443 11.75 -12.33 -28.56
N GLN A 444 11.24 -11.26 -29.15
CA GLN A 444 12.05 -10.18 -29.71
C GLN A 444 12.30 -9.10 -28.65
N GLN A 445 13.52 -8.59 -28.61
CA GLN A 445 13.91 -7.42 -27.81
C GLN A 445 14.59 -6.39 -28.69
N ASP A 446 14.20 -5.14 -28.59
CA ASP A 446 14.85 -3.99 -29.22
C ASP A 446 14.98 -2.80 -28.24
N ASN A 447 15.46 -1.66 -28.71
CA ASN A 447 15.70 -0.47 -27.90
C ASN A 447 14.73 0.68 -28.25
N GLU A 448 13.74 0.42 -29.07
CA GLU A 448 12.73 1.39 -29.52
C GLU A 448 11.35 0.80 -29.29
N PRO A 449 10.37 1.54 -28.74
CA PRO A 449 9.03 1.03 -28.57
C PRO A 449 8.27 1.00 -29.89
N GLY A 450 7.53 -0.09 -30.16
CA GLY A 450 6.73 -0.26 -31.38
C GLY A 450 7.40 -1.12 -32.44
N HIS A 451 7.19 -0.81 -33.71
CA HIS A 451 7.79 -1.54 -34.82
C HIS A 451 7.88 -0.67 -36.08
N PHE A 452 8.67 -1.13 -37.08
CA PHE A 452 8.95 -0.39 -38.33
C PHE A 452 7.69 0.14 -39.04
N ASN A 453 6.59 -0.61 -39.06
CA ASN A 453 5.35 -0.14 -39.68
C ASN A 453 4.70 1.05 -38.95
N GLU A 454 5.10 1.34 -37.71
CA GLU A 454 4.70 2.47 -36.90
C GLU A 454 5.67 3.64 -36.95
N GLY A 455 6.78 3.47 -37.69
CA GLY A 455 7.75 4.52 -37.95
C GLY A 455 9.07 4.36 -37.23
N ASP A 456 9.29 3.25 -36.53
CA ASP A 456 10.57 2.97 -35.89
C ASP A 456 11.70 2.84 -36.90
N PRO A 457 12.90 3.26 -36.52
CA PRO A 457 14.08 3.08 -37.39
C PRO A 457 14.37 1.57 -37.51
N ILE A 458 14.90 1.19 -38.68
CA ILE A 458 15.39 -0.17 -38.86
C ILE A 458 16.63 -0.38 -38.01
N SER A 459 16.53 -1.20 -36.99
CA SER A 459 17.58 -1.57 -36.05
C SER A 459 17.88 -3.08 -36.12
N THR A 460 18.89 -3.51 -35.39
CA THR A 460 19.16 -4.92 -35.20
C THR A 460 18.60 -5.35 -33.87
N ASN A 461 17.55 -6.16 -33.90
CA ASN A 461 16.84 -6.63 -32.72
C ASN A 461 17.39 -8.00 -32.29
N ASN A 462 17.35 -8.25 -30.97
CA ASN A 462 17.75 -9.52 -30.41
C ASN A 462 16.58 -10.50 -30.37
N MET A 463 16.86 -11.77 -30.68
CA MET A 463 15.95 -12.86 -30.35
C MET A 463 16.45 -13.50 -29.07
N LEU A 464 15.65 -13.37 -27.99
CA LEU A 464 16.00 -13.84 -26.68
C LEU A 464 15.26 -15.13 -26.34
N TYR A 465 15.90 -15.98 -25.56
CA TYR A 465 15.35 -17.19 -24.99
C TYR A 465 15.51 -17.20 -23.48
N ASN A 466 14.50 -17.70 -22.79
CA ASN A 466 14.58 -18.06 -21.38
C ASN A 466 13.71 -19.29 -21.07
N ALA A 467 13.98 -19.90 -19.93
CA ALA A 467 13.22 -21.00 -19.37
C ALA A 467 12.92 -20.71 -17.89
N TRP A 468 11.70 -20.31 -17.62
CA TRP A 468 11.26 -19.96 -16.27
C TRP A 468 10.82 -21.18 -15.48
N GLU A 469 11.27 -21.28 -14.24
CA GLU A 469 10.75 -22.21 -13.24
C GLU A 469 9.33 -21.77 -12.82
N ILE A 470 8.55 -22.71 -12.26
CA ILE A 470 7.19 -22.41 -11.76
C ILE A 470 7.22 -21.29 -10.70
N GLU A 471 8.26 -21.30 -9.86
CA GLU A 471 8.45 -20.30 -8.80
C GLU A 471 8.60 -18.87 -9.32
N SER A 472 9.02 -18.69 -10.57
CA SER A 472 9.12 -17.38 -11.20
C SER A 472 7.77 -16.68 -11.38
N PHE A 473 6.67 -17.43 -11.35
CA PHE A 473 5.29 -16.93 -11.45
C PHE A 473 4.64 -16.67 -10.09
N ASN A 474 5.36 -16.89 -8.99
CA ASN A 474 4.83 -16.58 -7.67
C ASN A 474 5.07 -15.11 -7.34
N PRO A 475 4.02 -14.36 -7.00
CA PRO A 475 4.15 -12.98 -6.59
C PRO A 475 4.98 -12.88 -5.31
N THR A 476 5.89 -11.94 -5.27
CA THR A 476 6.68 -11.64 -4.07
C THR A 476 6.11 -10.39 -3.42
N LEU A 477 5.62 -10.52 -2.19
CA LEU A 477 5.17 -9.38 -1.39
C LEU A 477 6.34 -8.43 -1.11
N PRO A 478 6.09 -7.13 -0.96
CA PRO A 478 7.11 -6.21 -0.51
C PRO A 478 7.53 -6.54 0.92
N ASN A 479 8.71 -6.15 1.32
CA ASN A 479 9.18 -6.29 2.68
C ASN A 479 9.75 -4.95 3.13
N ALA A 480 9.02 -4.25 3.98
CA ALA A 480 9.37 -2.95 4.51
C ALA A 480 10.53 -3.04 5.49
N ALA A 481 11.50 -2.16 5.35
CA ALA A 481 12.61 -2.01 6.28
C ALA A 481 13.25 -0.64 6.12
N PHE A 482 13.72 -0.06 7.21
CA PHE A 482 14.50 1.17 7.16
C PHE A 482 15.54 1.26 8.25
N SER A 483 16.48 2.17 8.10
CA SER A 483 17.37 2.64 9.14
C SER A 483 17.22 4.14 9.33
N SER A 484 17.57 4.62 10.53
CA SER A 484 17.55 6.05 10.86
C SER A 484 18.86 6.50 11.50
N ALA A 485 19.26 7.74 11.23
CA ALA A 485 20.39 8.42 11.86
C ALA A 485 19.91 9.76 12.43
N VAL A 486 20.08 9.96 13.74
CA VAL A 486 19.62 11.16 14.47
C VAL A 486 20.78 12.12 14.67
N ASP A 487 20.61 13.37 14.25
CA ASP A 487 21.53 14.48 14.53
C ASP A 487 20.74 15.70 15.04
N ILE A 488 20.73 15.89 16.35
CA ILE A 488 20.12 17.04 17.09
C ILE A 488 18.80 17.53 16.44
N GLY A 489 17.76 16.67 16.52
CA GLY A 489 16.42 17.01 16.01
C GLY A 489 16.19 16.71 14.53
N GLU A 490 17.23 16.61 13.73
CA GLU A 490 17.14 16.16 12.35
C GLU A 490 17.39 14.65 12.28
N VAL A 491 16.53 13.93 11.57
CA VAL A 491 16.66 12.49 11.38
C VAL A 491 16.69 12.19 9.90
N THR A 492 17.77 11.55 9.47
CA THR A 492 17.89 11.01 8.10
C THR A 492 17.39 9.57 8.13
N PHE A 493 16.45 9.27 7.27
CA PHE A 493 15.96 7.91 7.06
C PHE A 493 16.53 7.33 5.77
N THR A 494 16.79 6.04 5.78
CA THR A 494 17.23 5.29 4.60
C THR A 494 16.31 4.09 4.43
N ASN A 495 15.62 4.02 3.30
CA ASN A 495 14.79 2.90 2.92
C ASN A 495 15.67 1.69 2.59
N LEU A 496 15.40 0.57 3.23
CA LEU A 496 16.09 -0.71 3.04
C LEU A 496 15.11 -1.80 2.57
N SER A 497 13.92 -1.40 2.18
CA SER A 497 12.87 -2.32 1.74
C SER A 497 13.29 -3.09 0.50
N THR A 498 12.72 -4.27 0.34
CA THR A 498 12.96 -5.14 -0.82
C THR A 498 11.64 -5.51 -1.48
N ASN A 499 11.66 -5.79 -2.77
CA ASN A 499 10.49 -6.13 -3.59
C ASN A 499 9.40 -5.03 -3.62
N ALA A 500 9.77 -3.79 -3.37
CA ALA A 500 8.85 -2.64 -3.46
C ALA A 500 8.91 -2.01 -4.86
N SER A 501 7.79 -1.44 -5.31
CA SER A 501 7.69 -0.75 -6.62
C SER A 501 8.23 0.69 -6.63
N GLY A 502 8.73 1.19 -5.49
CA GLY A 502 9.17 2.58 -5.32
C GLY A 502 8.13 3.48 -4.63
N CYS A 503 6.88 3.05 -4.52
CA CYS A 503 5.86 3.76 -3.75
C CYS A 503 6.13 3.59 -2.26
N ASN A 504 6.44 4.71 -1.61
CA ASN A 504 6.75 4.75 -0.19
C ASN A 504 5.85 5.75 0.51
N THR A 505 5.39 5.42 1.69
CA THR A 505 4.70 6.37 2.57
C THR A 505 5.34 6.29 3.95
N TRP A 506 5.91 7.41 4.39
CA TRP A 506 6.47 7.56 5.71
C TRP A 506 5.48 8.27 6.62
N ASP A 507 5.22 7.71 7.80
CA ASP A 507 4.59 8.37 8.94
C ASP A 507 5.66 8.61 9.99
N PHE A 508 5.99 9.86 10.27
CA PHE A 508 7.04 10.20 11.22
C PHE A 508 6.59 10.15 12.69
N GLY A 509 5.32 9.81 12.94
CA GLY A 509 4.76 9.66 14.26
C GLY A 509 4.50 10.99 15.00
N ASP A 510 4.69 12.13 14.34
CA ASP A 510 4.38 13.48 14.83
C ASP A 510 3.18 14.10 14.09
N GLY A 511 2.52 13.33 13.21
CA GLY A 511 1.40 13.76 12.37
C GLY A 511 1.81 14.30 11.00
N THR A 512 3.08 14.19 10.63
CA THR A 512 3.61 14.54 9.31
C THR A 512 4.01 13.31 8.52
N PHE A 513 4.03 13.42 7.19
CA PHE A 513 4.24 12.32 6.26
C PHE A 513 5.20 12.74 5.15
N SER A 514 5.80 11.73 4.47
CA SER A 514 6.61 11.92 3.26
C SER A 514 6.46 10.73 2.31
N ASN A 515 6.61 10.99 1.01
CA ASN A 515 6.68 9.95 -0.03
C ASN A 515 8.09 9.87 -0.66
N GLU A 516 9.07 10.60 -0.13
CA GLU A 516 10.45 10.51 -0.61
C GLU A 516 11.06 9.15 -0.28
N ALA A 517 11.96 8.66 -1.14
CA ALA A 517 12.62 7.37 -0.92
C ALA A 517 13.44 7.35 0.37
N ASP A 518 14.27 8.38 0.58
CA ASP A 518 15.16 8.55 1.73
C ASP A 518 14.95 9.95 2.34
N PRO A 519 13.87 10.15 3.13
CA PRO A 519 13.54 11.48 3.63
C PRO A 519 14.46 11.92 4.77
N VAL A 520 14.58 13.23 4.89
CA VAL A 520 15.14 13.90 6.07
C VAL A 520 14.01 14.64 6.78
N HIS A 521 13.79 14.33 8.06
CA HIS A 521 12.72 14.94 8.84
C HIS A 521 13.27 15.65 10.08
N THR A 522 12.69 16.81 10.40
CA THR A 522 13.10 17.63 11.57
C THR A 522 12.00 17.64 12.63
N TYR A 523 12.28 17.08 13.79
CA TYR A 523 11.42 17.12 14.95
C TYR A 523 11.70 18.36 15.82
N THR A 524 10.66 19.03 16.24
CA THR A 524 10.73 20.25 17.05
C THR A 524 10.58 19.99 18.56
N ILE A 525 10.23 18.79 18.95
CA ILE A 525 10.05 18.35 20.35
C ILE A 525 10.85 17.06 20.55
N ALA A 526 11.55 16.99 21.67
CA ALA A 526 12.27 15.77 22.06
C ALA A 526 11.28 14.72 22.58
N ASP A 527 11.18 13.60 21.88
CA ASP A 527 10.34 12.47 22.25
C ASP A 527 10.85 11.19 21.58
N THR A 528 10.14 10.10 21.81
CA THR A 528 10.32 8.86 21.09
C THR A 528 9.14 8.68 20.14
N TYR A 529 9.40 8.84 18.85
CA TYR A 529 8.41 8.74 17.80
C TYR A 529 8.37 7.32 17.26
N ASN A 530 7.17 6.78 17.08
CA ASN A 530 6.98 5.53 16.36
C ASN A 530 6.89 5.84 14.87
N VAL A 531 8.00 5.67 14.15
CA VAL A 531 8.08 5.95 12.72
C VAL A 531 7.72 4.70 11.95
N CYS A 532 6.82 4.84 10.99
CA CYS A 532 6.39 3.75 10.12
C CYS A 532 6.72 4.05 8.66
N LEU A 533 7.22 3.05 7.96
CA LEU A 533 7.37 3.05 6.52
C LEU A 533 6.42 2.01 5.95
N THR A 534 5.49 2.43 5.12
CA THR A 534 4.67 1.56 4.28
C THR A 534 5.25 1.56 2.88
N VAL A 535 5.47 0.38 2.32
CA VAL A 535 5.89 0.18 0.93
C VAL A 535 4.92 -0.75 0.24
N GLU A 536 4.76 -0.54 -1.04
CA GLU A 536 3.79 -1.28 -1.85
C GLU A 536 4.46 -1.89 -3.07
N ASN A 537 3.84 -2.93 -3.58
CA ASN A 537 4.03 -3.45 -4.92
C ASN A 537 2.69 -4.02 -5.41
N PRO A 538 2.56 -4.44 -6.68
CA PRO A 538 1.30 -4.95 -7.24
C PRO A 538 0.68 -6.14 -6.49
N TYR A 539 1.41 -6.77 -5.61
CA TYR A 539 0.97 -7.97 -4.87
C TYR A 539 0.49 -7.65 -3.46
N GLY A 540 0.68 -6.44 -2.99
CA GLY A 540 0.27 -5.97 -1.68
C GLY A 540 1.20 -4.95 -1.08
N SER A 541 0.94 -4.61 0.18
CA SER A 541 1.72 -3.68 0.96
C SER A 541 2.34 -4.35 2.17
N ASP A 542 3.43 -3.78 2.67
CA ASP A 542 4.03 -4.14 3.95
C ASP A 542 4.40 -2.87 4.72
N GLU A 543 4.27 -2.93 6.04
CA GLU A 543 4.56 -1.84 6.94
C GLU A 543 5.60 -2.25 7.97
N TYR A 544 6.61 -1.43 8.14
CA TYR A 544 7.60 -1.59 9.20
C TYR A 544 7.67 -0.35 10.06
N CYS A 545 7.49 -0.52 11.39
CA CYS A 545 7.56 0.57 12.36
C CYS A 545 8.72 0.39 13.33
N ALA A 546 9.41 1.47 13.63
CA ALA A 546 10.49 1.50 14.61
C ALA A 546 10.44 2.77 15.47
N ASN A 547 10.84 2.64 16.73
CA ASN A 547 10.96 3.78 17.63
C ASN A 547 12.25 4.57 17.36
N VAL A 548 12.10 5.86 17.08
CA VAL A 548 13.19 6.82 16.89
C VAL A 548 13.17 7.81 18.04
N THR A 549 14.23 7.82 18.87
CA THR A 549 14.33 8.74 20.00
C THR A 549 15.09 9.97 19.59
N VAL A 550 14.41 11.11 19.64
CA VAL A 550 14.95 12.43 19.31
C VAL A 550 15.23 13.18 20.61
N ILE A 551 16.42 13.69 20.73
CA ILE A 551 16.84 14.53 21.86
C ILE A 551 17.16 15.93 21.33
N LEU A 552 16.60 16.95 21.99
CA LEU A 552 16.87 18.35 21.69
C LEU A 552 17.45 19.03 22.92
N PRO A 553 18.21 20.14 22.82
CA PRO A 553 18.52 20.99 23.93
C PRO A 553 17.26 21.41 24.67
N PRO A 554 17.30 21.67 25.98
CA PRO A 554 16.14 22.17 26.70
C PRO A 554 15.64 23.48 26.08
N ASP A 555 14.33 23.67 26.04
CA ASP A 555 13.68 24.96 25.73
C ASP A 555 13.06 25.45 27.05
N ALA A 556 13.82 26.27 27.78
CA ALA A 556 13.51 26.63 29.14
C ALA A 556 12.34 27.62 29.22
N ALA A 557 11.33 27.28 29.99
CA ALA A 557 10.18 28.13 30.25
C ALA A 557 9.59 27.86 31.62
N PHE A 558 8.99 28.86 32.23
CA PHE A 558 8.24 28.70 33.47
C PHE A 558 7.09 29.69 33.59
N THR A 559 6.19 29.42 34.52
CA THR A 559 5.15 30.34 35.00
C THR A 559 5.22 30.42 36.52
N TYR A 560 4.57 31.41 37.08
CA TYR A 560 4.52 31.62 38.53
C TYR A 560 3.18 32.16 39.00
N ALA A 561 2.85 31.93 40.29
CA ALA A 561 1.69 32.43 40.97
C ALA A 561 1.96 32.60 42.44
N GLY A 562 1.32 33.64 43.06
CA GLY A 562 1.42 33.96 44.46
C GLY A 562 2.17 35.29 44.74
N ASP A 563 1.97 35.84 45.92
CA ASP A 563 2.58 37.06 46.42
C ASP A 563 2.43 37.11 47.97
N PRO A 564 3.45 37.19 48.77
CA PRO A 564 4.89 37.10 48.52
C PRO A 564 5.43 35.65 48.48
N VAL A 565 4.60 34.66 48.75
CA VAL A 565 4.91 33.25 48.67
C VAL A 565 4.59 32.79 47.23
N VAL A 566 5.64 32.65 46.40
CA VAL A 566 5.49 32.40 44.98
C VAL A 566 5.81 30.95 44.68
N THR A 567 4.85 30.30 44.01
CA THR A 567 5.03 28.97 43.44
C THR A 567 5.44 29.10 41.97
N PHE A 568 6.55 28.48 41.60
CA PHE A 568 7.04 28.40 40.22
C PHE A 568 6.71 27.05 39.63
N THR A 569 6.23 27.08 38.41
CA THR A 569 5.91 25.84 37.65
C THR A 569 6.79 25.80 36.41
N ASP A 570 7.59 24.77 36.30
CA ASP A 570 8.42 24.46 35.14
C ASP A 570 7.53 24.10 33.92
N LEU A 571 7.82 24.71 32.78
CA LEU A 571 7.19 24.46 31.48
C LEU A 571 8.24 24.12 30.42
N THR A 572 9.46 23.80 30.84
CA THR A 572 10.57 23.46 29.96
C THR A 572 10.27 22.25 29.11
N LEU A 573 10.47 22.37 27.80
CA LEU A 573 10.37 21.27 26.84
C LEU A 573 11.69 20.50 26.71
N ASN A 574 11.69 19.45 25.93
CA ASN A 574 12.83 18.62 25.52
C ASN A 574 13.51 17.87 26.69
N ASN A 575 12.67 17.33 27.59
CA ASN A 575 13.07 16.39 28.65
C ASN A 575 14.26 16.83 29.49
N PRO A 576 14.16 17.98 30.22
CA PRO A 576 15.19 18.39 31.12
C PRO A 576 15.40 17.36 32.24
N THR A 577 16.67 17.17 32.66
CA THR A 577 17.05 16.22 33.70
C THR A 577 17.45 16.93 35.01
N SER A 578 17.67 18.25 34.96
CA SER A 578 17.97 19.04 36.16
C SER A 578 17.55 20.49 35.95
N TRP A 579 17.28 21.15 37.09
CA TRP A 579 16.81 22.54 37.19
C TRP A 579 17.69 23.32 38.13
N GLY A 580 17.94 24.58 37.82
CA GLY A 580 18.65 25.52 38.68
C GLY A 580 17.91 26.84 38.66
N TRP A 581 17.33 27.24 39.82
CA TRP A 581 16.63 28.49 39.98
C TRP A 581 17.48 29.52 40.68
N VAL A 582 17.41 30.76 40.21
CA VAL A 582 17.95 31.96 40.89
C VAL A 582 16.82 32.97 41.00
N PHE A 583 16.39 33.33 42.23
CA PHE A 583 15.19 34.11 42.43
C PHE A 583 15.44 35.63 42.39
N GLY A 584 16.70 36.08 42.26
CA GLY A 584 17.05 37.50 42.16
C GLY A 584 17.19 38.22 43.47
N ASP A 585 16.82 37.63 44.60
CA ASP A 585 17.00 38.10 45.95
C ASP A 585 18.21 37.43 46.67
N GLY A 586 18.90 36.55 45.99
CA GLY A 586 19.99 35.71 46.52
C GLY A 586 19.58 34.29 46.83
N GLY A 587 18.28 33.96 46.78
CA GLY A 587 17.72 32.64 46.92
C GLY A 587 17.96 31.77 45.68
N THR A 588 18.11 30.45 45.86
CA THR A 588 18.28 29.48 44.79
C THR A 588 17.51 28.19 45.09
N SER A 589 17.17 27.40 44.04
CA SER A 589 16.59 26.07 44.20
C SER A 589 17.03 25.13 43.08
N THR A 590 16.97 23.82 43.33
CA THR A 590 17.19 22.78 42.33
C THR A 590 15.96 21.90 42.14
N LEU A 591 14.84 22.24 42.75
CA LEU A 591 13.57 21.55 42.56
C LEU A 591 12.97 21.92 41.19
N GLN A 592 12.26 21.03 40.59
CA GLN A 592 11.56 21.30 39.33
C GLN A 592 10.53 22.42 39.50
N ASN A 593 9.69 22.32 40.51
CA ASN A 593 8.64 23.29 40.82
C ASN A 593 8.84 23.84 42.23
N PRO A 594 9.71 24.84 42.43
CA PRO A 594 9.99 25.39 43.76
C PRO A 594 8.89 26.34 44.24
N VAL A 595 8.79 26.45 45.56
CA VAL A 595 8.10 27.56 46.22
C VAL A 595 9.17 28.46 46.85
N HIS A 596 9.10 29.75 46.62
CA HIS A 596 10.02 30.75 47.20
C HIS A 596 9.27 31.89 47.87
N THR A 597 9.73 32.31 49.03
CA THR A 597 9.17 33.43 49.79
C THR A 597 10.08 34.64 49.67
N PHE A 598 9.57 35.67 49.02
CA PHE A 598 10.26 36.96 48.98
C PHE A 598 10.00 37.75 50.26
N VAL A 599 11.07 38.18 50.86
CA VAL A 599 11.00 38.91 52.19
C VAL A 599 10.95 40.40 52.02
N THR A 600 11.07 40.98 50.84
CA THR A 600 10.97 42.39 50.50
C THR A 600 10.16 42.61 49.25
N GLU A 601 9.43 43.75 49.29
CA GLU A 601 8.73 44.19 48.05
C GLU A 601 9.73 44.64 46.97
N GLY A 602 9.32 44.46 45.70
CA GLY A 602 10.13 44.85 44.56
C GLY A 602 9.96 43.91 43.36
N THR A 603 10.69 44.22 42.32
CA THR A 603 10.73 43.37 41.13
C THR A 603 12.04 42.60 41.09
N PHE A 604 11.94 41.27 41.10
CA PHE A 604 13.04 40.32 41.07
C PHE A 604 13.18 39.69 39.71
N THR A 605 14.39 39.62 39.18
CA THR A 605 14.60 38.81 37.95
C THR A 605 14.83 37.37 38.34
N VAL A 606 13.82 36.54 38.10
CA VAL A 606 13.90 35.10 38.36
C VAL A 606 14.35 34.37 37.10
N CYS A 607 15.36 33.52 37.24
CA CYS A 607 15.95 32.76 36.16
C CYS A 607 15.85 31.26 36.46
N LEU A 608 15.39 30.50 35.50
CA LEU A 608 15.47 29.04 35.45
C LEU A 608 16.56 28.61 34.48
N THR A 609 17.49 27.81 34.94
CA THR A 609 18.43 27.05 34.11
C THR A 609 17.95 25.62 34.03
N ALA A 610 17.51 25.17 32.84
CA ALA A 610 17.15 23.78 32.61
C ALA A 610 18.26 23.07 31.83
N THR A 611 18.56 21.84 32.17
CA THR A 611 19.71 21.10 31.62
C THR A 611 19.29 19.68 31.23
N ASN A 612 19.76 19.19 30.07
CA ASN A 612 19.73 17.78 29.70
C ASN A 612 21.09 17.32 29.14
N ALA A 613 21.17 16.13 28.51
CA ALA A 613 22.43 15.59 28.01
C ALA A 613 23.09 16.40 26.87
N LEU A 614 22.32 17.24 26.14
CA LEU A 614 22.80 18.08 25.04
C LEU A 614 23.22 19.48 25.46
N GLY A 615 22.91 19.93 26.69
CA GLY A 615 23.29 21.23 27.16
C GLY A 615 22.29 21.83 28.15
N PHE A 616 22.31 23.13 28.27
CA PHE A 616 21.42 23.91 29.14
C PHE A 616 20.89 25.14 28.43
N GLU A 617 19.73 25.58 28.89
CA GLU A 617 19.16 26.87 28.54
C GLU A 617 18.75 27.64 29.79
N VAL A 618 18.80 28.98 29.69
CA VAL A 618 18.42 29.88 30.77
C VAL A 618 17.29 30.79 30.33
N TYR A 619 16.18 30.73 31.05
CA TYR A 619 15.02 31.60 30.84
C TYR A 619 14.76 32.46 32.06
N CYS A 620 14.56 33.76 31.86
CA CYS A 620 14.38 34.72 32.95
C CYS A 620 13.10 35.52 32.74
N LEU A 621 12.36 35.71 33.84
CA LEU A 621 11.19 36.61 33.89
C LEU A 621 11.29 37.58 35.10
N PRO A 622 10.75 38.79 34.97
CA PRO A 622 10.54 39.68 36.13
C PRO A 622 9.33 39.17 36.94
N VAL A 623 9.52 39.03 38.23
CA VAL A 623 8.50 38.70 39.23
C VAL A 623 8.34 39.88 40.17
N THR A 624 7.18 40.47 40.24
CA THR A 624 6.90 41.64 41.08
C THR A 624 6.17 41.18 42.33
N ILE A 625 6.69 41.60 43.47
CA ILE A 625 6.12 41.36 44.80
C ILE A 625 5.58 42.69 45.29
N ASP A 626 4.28 42.79 45.46
CA ASP A 626 3.56 44.03 45.77
C ASP A 626 3.27 44.15 47.27
N SER A 627 3.24 43.04 47.99
CA SER A 627 2.98 43.06 49.45
C SER A 627 3.65 41.88 50.17
N THR A 628 4.29 42.18 51.29
CA THR A 628 4.82 41.21 52.27
C THR A 628 3.96 41.10 53.52
N GLU A 629 2.84 41.83 53.59
CA GLU A 629 1.92 41.90 54.73
C GLU A 629 1.37 40.55 55.18
N LEU A 630 1.19 39.63 54.21
CA LEU A 630 0.70 38.23 54.45
C LEU A 630 1.68 37.38 55.27
N LEU A 631 2.92 37.84 55.45
CA LEU A 631 3.94 37.14 56.26
C LEU A 631 3.93 37.50 57.71
N ILE A 632 3.22 38.57 58.07
CA ILE A 632 3.05 38.98 59.50
C ILE A 632 2.19 37.93 60.22
N PRO A 633 2.55 37.51 61.44
CA PRO A 633 1.69 36.57 62.17
C PRO A 633 0.25 37.06 62.33
N ALA A 634 -0.70 36.17 62.26
CA ALA A 634 -2.08 36.41 62.70
C ALA A 634 -2.26 35.74 64.06
N ALA A 635 -2.32 36.54 65.10
CA ALA A 635 -2.38 36.06 66.49
C ALA A 635 -3.76 35.43 66.79
N ASP A 636 -3.76 34.23 67.27
CA ASP A 636 -4.95 33.54 67.77
C ASP A 636 -4.59 32.51 68.90
N PHE A 637 -5.53 32.26 69.78
CA PHE A 637 -5.33 31.33 70.89
C PHE A 637 -6.62 30.70 71.40
N SER A 638 -6.48 29.60 72.08
CA SER A 638 -7.54 28.90 72.79
C SER A 638 -7.17 28.84 74.31
N VAL A 639 -8.18 28.67 75.17
CA VAL A 639 -7.97 28.56 76.57
C VAL A 639 -8.84 27.38 77.13
N SER A 640 -8.31 26.64 78.09
CA SER A 640 -8.97 25.67 78.91
C SER A 640 -8.78 25.88 80.39
N PHE A 641 -9.72 25.44 81.26
CA PHE A 641 -9.69 25.73 82.68
C PHE A 641 -9.67 24.43 83.49
N ALA A 642 -8.87 24.50 84.59
CA ALA A 642 -8.92 23.56 85.68
C ALA A 642 -9.06 24.38 87.02
N GLY A 643 -10.28 24.63 87.45
CA GLY A 643 -10.57 25.55 88.50
C GLY A 643 -10.27 27.00 88.08
N LEU A 644 -9.44 27.73 88.89
CA LEU A 644 -8.99 29.08 88.56
C LEU A 644 -7.68 29.11 87.76
N THR A 645 -7.17 27.96 87.40
CA THR A 645 -5.97 27.91 86.54
C THR A 645 -6.42 27.73 85.07
N ALA A 646 -6.00 28.65 84.18
CA ALA A 646 -6.14 28.63 82.76
C ALA A 646 -4.87 28.11 82.09
N SER A 647 -5.03 27.22 81.08
CA SER A 647 -3.99 26.85 80.22
C SER A 647 -4.30 27.37 78.80
N PHE A 648 -3.36 28.11 78.21
CA PHE A 648 -3.47 28.76 76.93
C PHE A 648 -2.75 27.91 75.86
N THR A 649 -3.27 27.86 74.67
CA THR A 649 -2.65 27.19 73.51
C THR A 649 -2.60 28.20 72.36
N ASP A 650 -1.43 28.48 71.86
CA ASP A 650 -1.18 29.28 70.69
C ASP A 650 -1.76 28.65 69.42
N LEU A 651 -2.51 29.41 68.64
CA LEU A 651 -3.09 29.01 67.35
C LEU A 651 -2.70 30.04 66.27
N SER A 652 -1.74 30.87 66.56
CA SER A 652 -1.29 31.89 65.56
C SER A 652 -0.73 31.24 64.31
N THR A 653 -0.95 31.89 63.18
CA THR A 653 -0.45 31.46 61.86
C THR A 653 0.74 32.33 61.43
N ASN A 654 1.37 31.98 60.29
CA ASN A 654 2.53 32.64 59.68
C ASN A 654 3.80 32.60 60.60
N ASP A 655 4.05 31.43 61.19
CA ASP A 655 5.28 31.01 61.87
C ASP A 655 5.81 32.07 62.89
N PRO A 656 5.02 32.45 63.88
CA PRO A 656 5.55 33.35 64.95
C PRO A 656 6.71 32.67 65.71
N ASN A 657 7.70 33.45 66.03
CA ASN A 657 8.88 32.99 66.76
C ASN A 657 8.99 33.61 68.20
N THR A 658 8.12 34.60 68.53
CA THR A 658 8.00 35.18 69.88
C THR A 658 6.54 35.44 70.25
N TRP A 659 6.24 35.25 71.53
CA TRP A 659 4.90 35.42 72.10
C TRP A 659 4.97 36.34 73.32
N ALA A 660 3.97 37.22 73.45
CA ALA A 660 3.82 38.06 74.67
C ALA A 660 2.36 38.01 75.14
N TRP A 661 2.11 37.42 76.29
CA TRP A 661 0.80 37.25 76.87
C TRP A 661 0.57 38.27 77.98
N ASP A 662 -0.57 38.89 77.96
CA ASP A 662 -1.15 39.64 79.05
C ASP A 662 -2.41 38.91 79.53
N PHE A 663 -2.48 38.48 80.82
CA PHE A 663 -3.63 37.67 81.31
C PHE A 663 -4.75 38.55 81.86
N GLY A 664 -4.61 39.87 81.83
CA GLY A 664 -5.64 40.83 82.19
C GLY A 664 -5.82 41.03 83.69
N ASP A 665 -4.94 40.46 84.49
CA ASP A 665 -4.86 40.67 85.96
C ASP A 665 -3.50 41.28 86.40
N GLY A 666 -2.66 41.63 85.40
CA GLY A 666 -1.29 42.11 85.59
C GLY A 666 -0.24 41.04 85.51
N GLY A 667 -0.64 39.74 85.30
CA GLY A 667 0.23 38.63 84.99
C GLY A 667 0.62 38.66 83.53
N THR A 668 1.85 38.29 83.20
CA THR A 668 2.33 38.14 81.74
C THR A 668 3.14 36.91 81.56
N SER A 669 3.23 36.46 80.30
CA SER A 669 4.14 35.31 79.90
C SER A 669 4.75 35.54 78.51
N THR A 670 5.92 34.93 78.24
CA THR A 670 6.53 34.86 76.90
C THR A 670 6.62 33.43 76.40
N GLU A 671 6.04 32.46 77.07
CA GLU A 671 5.97 31.07 76.61
C GLU A 671 4.92 30.94 75.52
N GLN A 672 5.14 30.05 74.55
CA GLN A 672 4.19 29.81 73.50
C GLN A 672 2.83 29.33 74.01
N ASN A 673 2.81 28.40 74.97
CA ASN A 673 1.63 27.81 75.56
C ASN A 673 1.66 27.93 77.12
N PRO A 674 1.40 29.10 77.68
CA PRO A 674 1.52 29.32 79.11
C PRO A 674 0.35 28.75 79.86
N SER A 675 0.53 28.65 81.25
CA SER A 675 -0.58 28.52 82.22
C SER A 675 -0.55 29.61 83.21
N HIS A 676 -1.71 30.10 83.60
CA HIS A 676 -1.84 31.20 84.59
C HIS A 676 -2.92 30.90 85.59
N ALA A 677 -2.69 31.14 86.85
CA ALA A 677 -3.62 30.93 87.95
C ALA A 677 -4.20 32.28 88.45
N TYR A 678 -5.48 32.49 88.33
CA TYR A 678 -6.17 33.69 88.74
C TYR A 678 -6.46 33.63 90.26
N ALA A 679 -6.23 34.73 90.98
CA ALA A 679 -6.44 34.75 92.40
C ALA A 679 -7.92 34.81 92.78
N VAL A 680 -8.76 35.31 91.92
CA VAL A 680 -10.23 35.41 92.08
C VAL A 680 -10.93 35.11 90.76
N SER A 681 -12.18 34.66 90.84
CA SER A 681 -13.01 34.47 89.66
C SER A 681 -13.48 35.86 89.10
N GLY A 682 -13.47 35.97 87.76
CA GLY A 682 -13.85 37.28 87.13
C GLY A 682 -13.80 37.16 85.60
N ASN A 683 -14.08 38.31 84.97
CA ASN A 683 -13.82 38.43 83.49
C ASN A 683 -12.44 39.05 83.30
N TYR A 684 -11.58 38.39 82.52
CA TYR A 684 -10.26 38.94 82.24
C TYR A 684 -10.12 39.09 80.71
N ASN A 685 -9.50 40.22 80.32
CA ASN A 685 -9.19 40.45 78.91
C ASN A 685 -7.77 39.93 78.68
N ILE A 686 -7.67 38.82 77.98
CA ILE A 686 -6.41 38.17 77.68
C ILE A 686 -5.96 38.56 76.33
N CYS A 687 -4.71 39.06 76.22
CA CYS A 687 -4.12 39.40 74.92
C CYS A 687 -2.88 38.55 74.62
N LEU A 688 -2.80 38.07 73.40
CA LEU A 688 -1.61 37.44 72.86
C LEU A 688 -1.10 38.27 71.71
N THR A 689 0.15 38.76 71.87
CA THR A 689 0.94 39.35 70.80
C THR A 689 1.86 38.24 70.27
N ALA A 690 1.67 37.82 68.96
CA ALA A 690 2.55 36.93 68.27
C ALA A 690 3.38 37.71 67.26
N SER A 691 4.70 37.45 67.22
CA SER A 691 5.62 38.21 66.37
C SER A 691 6.60 37.31 65.63
N ASN A 692 6.99 37.68 64.41
CA ASN A 692 8.11 37.14 63.67
C ASN A 692 8.98 38.25 63.07
N ASP A 693 9.92 37.95 62.20
CA ASP A 693 10.82 38.90 61.54
C ASP A 693 10.09 39.93 60.62
N PHE A 694 8.84 39.70 60.24
CA PHE A 694 8.03 40.53 59.35
C PHE A 694 7.13 41.53 60.13
N GLY A 695 6.84 41.26 61.39
CA GLY A 695 5.99 42.10 62.18
C GLY A 695 5.30 41.38 63.34
N SER A 696 4.31 42.03 63.94
CA SER A 696 3.52 41.44 65.02
C SER A 696 2.04 41.71 64.86
N ASP A 697 1.20 40.79 65.38
CA ASP A 697 -0.24 40.94 65.48
C ASP A 697 -0.68 40.64 66.94
N GLU A 698 -1.71 41.34 67.43
CA GLU A 698 -2.26 41.16 68.74
C GLU A 698 -3.75 40.72 68.67
N ASN A 699 -4.08 39.67 69.37
CA ASN A 699 -5.48 39.20 69.54
C ASN A 699 -5.86 39.11 70.96
N CYS A 700 -6.95 39.84 71.36
CA CYS A 700 -7.48 39.89 72.75
C CYS A 700 -8.84 39.18 72.82
N LYS A 701 -9.01 38.36 73.87
CA LYS A 701 -10.28 37.65 74.17
C LYS A 701 -10.69 37.85 75.63
N VAL A 702 -11.97 38.26 75.87
CA VAL A 702 -12.48 38.33 77.23
C VAL A 702 -12.95 36.91 77.61
N ILE A 703 -12.39 36.41 78.71
CA ILE A 703 -12.69 35.11 79.26
C ILE A 703 -13.31 35.21 80.65
N ASN A 704 -14.24 34.34 80.99
CA ASN A 704 -14.85 34.25 82.27
C ASN A 704 -14.39 32.98 83.02
N THR A 705 -13.69 33.15 84.18
CA THR A 705 -13.16 32.03 84.93
C THR A 705 -14.23 31.29 85.76
N ASN A 706 -15.53 31.64 85.71
CA ASN A 706 -16.62 30.92 86.36
C ASN A 706 -17.26 29.81 85.43
N ALA A 707 -16.93 29.72 84.19
CA ALA A 707 -17.56 28.86 83.22
C ALA A 707 -16.84 27.52 83.09
N ALA A 708 -17.12 26.61 84.01
CA ALA A 708 -16.84 25.18 83.74
C ALA A 708 -18.09 24.49 83.22
N THR A 709 -18.28 24.36 81.92
CA THR A 709 -19.22 23.45 81.34
C THR A 709 -18.50 22.57 80.38
N THR A 710 -18.42 21.29 80.76
CA THR A 710 -17.99 20.19 79.82
C THR A 710 -19.08 20.02 78.78
N ILE A 711 -18.72 20.29 77.53
CA ILE A 711 -19.59 19.87 76.40
C ILE A 711 -19.32 18.39 76.13
N GLU A 712 -20.33 17.52 76.34
CA GLU A 712 -20.21 16.12 75.97
C GLU A 712 -20.24 15.99 74.41
N ALA A 713 -19.22 15.42 73.84
CA ALA A 713 -19.19 15.13 72.43
C ALA A 713 -20.11 13.97 72.09
N ILE A 714 -21.02 14.20 71.15
CA ILE A 714 -21.96 13.18 70.68
C ILE A 714 -21.37 12.43 69.51
N THR A 715 -21.37 11.09 69.57
CA THR A 715 -20.93 10.25 68.47
C THR A 715 -22.10 10.04 67.51
N LEU A 716 -21.90 10.47 66.24
CA LEU A 716 -22.89 10.27 65.17
C LEU A 716 -22.67 8.93 64.47
N GLN A 717 -23.77 8.23 64.17
CA GLN A 717 -23.77 7.07 63.26
C GLN A 717 -24.47 7.47 61.97
N MET A 718 -23.83 7.21 60.84
CA MET A 718 -24.30 7.56 59.51
C MET A 718 -24.39 6.30 58.59
N SER A 719 -25.47 6.15 57.89
CA SER A 719 -25.68 5.03 56.95
C SER A 719 -26.54 5.47 55.76
N PRO A 720 -26.18 5.14 54.53
CA PRO A 720 -24.91 4.56 54.11
C PRO A 720 -23.78 5.59 54.16
N ASN A 721 -22.58 5.16 54.50
CA ASN A 721 -21.36 6.01 54.42
C ASN A 721 -20.20 5.08 54.06
N PRO A 722 -19.70 5.13 52.83
CA PRO A 722 -19.93 6.11 51.78
C PRO A 722 -21.35 6.14 51.18
N THR A 723 -21.75 7.33 50.73
CA THR A 723 -23.11 7.59 50.22
C THR A 723 -23.11 8.05 48.75
N THR A 724 -24.14 7.71 48.02
CA THR A 724 -24.44 8.24 46.68
C THR A 724 -25.66 9.17 46.65
N GLY A 725 -26.42 9.26 47.76
CA GLY A 725 -27.68 10.00 47.78
C GLY A 725 -28.15 10.38 49.19
N LEU A 726 -29.16 9.71 49.71
CA LEU A 726 -29.69 9.97 51.05
C LEU A 726 -28.79 9.35 52.12
N VAL A 727 -28.55 10.12 53.21
CA VAL A 727 -27.83 9.66 54.40
C VAL A 727 -28.73 9.79 55.60
N HIS A 728 -28.83 8.74 56.33
CA HIS A 728 -29.54 8.64 57.62
C HIS A 728 -28.53 8.76 58.75
N ILE A 729 -28.74 9.73 59.64
CA ILE A 729 -27.87 10.04 60.76
C ILE A 729 -28.65 9.80 62.04
N THR A 730 -28.16 8.94 62.90
CA THR A 730 -28.75 8.67 64.19
C THR A 730 -28.10 9.57 65.25
N ALA A 731 -28.94 10.40 65.87
CA ALA A 731 -28.52 11.32 66.90
C ALA A 731 -29.53 11.25 68.06
N SER A 732 -29.32 10.36 69.01
CA SER A 732 -30.25 10.14 70.09
C SER A 732 -30.32 11.33 71.05
N GLY A 733 -31.50 11.84 71.24
CA GLY A 733 -31.77 12.90 72.27
C GLY A 733 -31.62 14.35 71.80
N LEU A 734 -31.23 14.60 70.56
CA LEU A 734 -30.99 15.91 69.97
C LEU A 734 -32.22 16.40 69.15
N GLN A 735 -32.60 17.64 69.42
CA GLN A 735 -33.51 18.39 68.51
C GLN A 735 -32.67 19.29 67.62
N VAL A 736 -32.24 18.76 66.47
CA VAL A 736 -31.26 19.42 65.62
C VAL A 736 -31.82 20.72 65.04
N THR A 737 -31.11 21.81 65.28
CA THR A 737 -31.44 23.13 64.74
C THR A 737 -30.66 23.48 63.47
N SER A 738 -29.47 22.85 63.23
CA SER A 738 -28.72 23.03 61.98
C SER A 738 -27.88 21.79 61.65
N VAL A 739 -27.73 21.58 60.34
CA VAL A 739 -26.81 20.59 59.77
C VAL A 739 -25.90 21.31 58.81
N LEU A 740 -24.58 21.28 59.08
CA LEU A 740 -23.53 21.91 58.29
C LEU A 740 -22.55 20.85 57.78
N LEU A 741 -22.16 20.96 56.52
CA LEU A 741 -21.09 20.20 55.94
C LEU A 741 -19.90 21.16 55.60
N TYR A 742 -18.72 20.68 55.82
CA TYR A 742 -17.49 21.38 55.38
C TYR A 742 -16.74 20.49 54.41
N ASP A 743 -16.40 21.02 53.26
CA ASP A 743 -15.51 20.33 52.31
C ASP A 743 -14.05 20.32 52.77
N VAL A 744 -13.17 19.65 52.04
CA VAL A 744 -11.75 19.53 52.41
C VAL A 744 -10.99 20.86 52.42
N THR A 745 -11.57 21.94 51.87
CA THR A 745 -11.02 23.30 51.89
C THR A 745 -11.56 24.12 53.06
N GLY A 746 -12.43 23.54 53.89
CA GLY A 746 -13.08 24.24 55.00
C GLY A 746 -14.31 25.09 54.63
N ARG A 747 -14.72 25.03 53.30
CA ARG A 747 -15.90 25.76 52.87
C ARG A 747 -17.17 25.13 53.41
N GLN A 748 -18.00 25.97 54.07
CA GLN A 748 -19.27 25.55 54.64
C GLN A 748 -20.37 25.38 53.62
N ILE A 749 -21.11 24.26 53.71
CA ILE A 749 -22.26 23.93 52.88
C ILE A 749 -23.43 23.71 53.83
N ASN A 750 -24.44 24.59 53.74
CA ASN A 750 -25.67 24.42 54.53
C ASN A 750 -26.55 23.32 53.89
N MET A 751 -26.92 22.34 54.70
CA MET A 751 -27.74 21.20 54.24
C MET A 751 -29.17 21.32 54.72
N ALA A 752 -30.12 21.16 53.80
CA ALA A 752 -31.51 20.93 54.17
C ALA A 752 -31.65 19.50 54.75
N PHE A 753 -32.36 19.38 55.88
CA PHE A 753 -32.55 18.08 56.49
C PHE A 753 -33.99 17.87 56.90
N THR A 754 -34.36 16.64 57.09
CA THR A 754 -35.62 16.24 57.73
C THR A 754 -35.28 15.45 59.01
N GLN A 755 -35.99 15.72 60.13
CA GLN A 755 -35.78 15.00 61.37
C GLN A 755 -37.10 14.25 61.74
N ASN A 756 -36.99 12.98 62.00
CA ASN A 756 -38.03 12.09 62.49
C ASN A 756 -37.56 11.42 63.78
N ASN A 757 -38.06 11.83 64.95
CA ASN A 757 -37.56 11.37 66.21
C ASN A 757 -36.03 11.51 66.39
N ASN A 758 -35.29 10.40 66.41
CA ASN A 758 -33.85 10.32 66.59
C ASN A 758 -33.07 10.21 65.30
N GLU A 759 -33.74 10.29 64.13
CA GLU A 759 -33.10 10.14 62.82
C GLU A 759 -33.15 11.47 62.04
N ILE A 760 -32.05 11.84 61.49
CA ILE A 760 -31.88 13.02 60.64
C ILE A 760 -31.53 12.50 59.26
N ILE A 761 -32.24 12.98 58.25
CA ILE A 761 -31.99 12.58 56.84
C ILE A 761 -31.52 13.80 56.08
N ILE A 762 -30.38 13.68 55.41
CA ILE A 762 -29.86 14.67 54.47
C ILE A 762 -29.73 14.09 53.08
N ASN A 763 -29.92 14.92 52.05
CA ASN A 763 -29.75 14.51 50.67
C ASN A 763 -28.45 15.04 50.11
N THR A 764 -27.53 14.16 49.83
CA THR A 764 -26.18 14.49 49.34
C THR A 764 -26.05 14.32 47.82
N SER A 765 -27.13 14.05 47.08
CA SER A 765 -27.12 13.75 45.65
C SER A 765 -26.46 14.86 44.80
N ASN A 766 -26.58 16.10 45.23
CA ASN A 766 -26.03 17.28 44.52
C ASN A 766 -24.62 17.67 44.98
N LEU A 767 -24.00 16.90 45.89
CA LEU A 767 -22.64 17.13 46.30
C LEU A 767 -21.64 16.44 45.34
N PRO A 768 -20.53 17.05 45.03
CA PRO A 768 -19.40 16.35 44.36
C PRO A 768 -18.91 15.15 45.16
N ALA A 769 -18.30 14.20 44.49
CA ALA A 769 -17.65 13.08 45.18
C ALA A 769 -16.48 13.63 46.05
N GLY A 770 -16.35 13.17 47.28
CA GLY A 770 -15.33 13.64 48.21
C GLY A 770 -15.64 13.38 49.65
N ASN A 771 -14.74 13.82 50.53
CA ASN A 771 -14.90 13.74 51.98
C ASN A 771 -15.42 15.08 52.54
N TYR A 772 -16.37 15.01 53.46
CA TYR A 772 -16.99 16.16 54.10
C TYR A 772 -17.02 15.97 55.60
N MET A 773 -16.71 17.00 56.37
CA MET A 773 -16.93 17.00 57.80
C MET A 773 -18.38 17.43 58.07
N LEU A 774 -19.13 16.60 58.69
CA LEU A 774 -20.53 16.87 59.10
C LEU A 774 -20.53 17.41 60.55
N HIS A 775 -21.23 18.53 60.72
CA HIS A 775 -21.54 19.12 62.03
C HIS A 775 -23.08 19.21 62.19
N ILE A 776 -23.60 18.67 63.26
CA ILE A 776 -25.02 18.85 63.64
C ILE A 776 -25.12 19.43 65.06
N THR A 777 -26.02 20.35 65.24
CA THR A 777 -26.19 20.97 66.53
C THR A 777 -27.67 21.24 66.85
N ASP A 778 -28.00 21.18 68.14
CA ASP A 778 -29.27 21.67 68.71
C ASP A 778 -29.17 23.05 69.34
N GLY A 779 -28.03 23.72 69.27
CA GLY A 779 -27.66 24.98 69.84
C GLY A 779 -26.95 24.87 71.21
N SER A 780 -26.98 23.70 71.83
CA SER A 780 -26.31 23.42 73.11
C SER A 780 -25.26 22.29 73.04
N GLN A 781 -25.42 21.39 72.08
CA GLN A 781 -24.51 20.23 71.82
C GLN A 781 -24.13 20.19 70.37
N ILE A 782 -22.95 19.62 70.04
CA ILE A 782 -22.43 19.47 68.71
C ILE A 782 -22.02 18.01 68.50
N GLY A 783 -22.59 17.43 67.47
CA GLY A 783 -22.16 16.12 66.94
C GLY A 783 -21.32 16.30 65.64
N THR A 784 -20.21 15.61 65.55
CA THR A 784 -19.35 15.66 64.35
C THR A 784 -19.13 14.29 63.76
N GLY A 785 -19.00 14.20 62.45
CA GLY A 785 -18.73 12.96 61.76
C GLY A 785 -18.16 13.17 60.36
N LEU A 786 -17.40 12.18 59.86
CA LEU A 786 -16.86 12.20 58.51
C LEU A 786 -17.86 11.53 57.53
N LEU A 787 -18.34 12.28 56.58
CA LEU A 787 -19.21 11.80 55.50
C LEU A 787 -18.39 11.61 54.21
N GLN A 788 -18.48 10.45 53.62
CA GLN A 788 -17.85 10.16 52.33
C GLN A 788 -18.91 10.11 51.21
N LYS A 789 -18.75 10.92 50.19
CA LYS A 789 -19.62 10.94 49.00
C LYS A 789 -18.92 10.24 47.85
N GLN A 790 -19.61 9.26 47.27
CA GLN A 790 -19.18 8.59 46.03
C GLN A 790 -19.79 9.20 44.80
#